data_c561f6f1a24ac10f73ce20ba7ff40181
#
_entry.id   c561f6f1a24ac10f73ce20ba7ff40181
#
_cell.length_a   1.000
_cell.length_b   1.000
_cell.length_c   1.000
_cell.angle_alpha   90.00
_cell.angle_beta   90.00
_cell.angle_gamma   90.00
#
_symmetry.space_group_name_H-M   'P 1'
#
loop_
_entity.id
_entity.type
_entity.pdbx_description
1 polymer ?
#
loop_
_entity_poly.entity_id
_entity_poly.type
_entity_poly.pdbx_seq_one_letter_code
_entity_poly.pdbx_strand_id
1 'polypeptide(L)'
;MYLTAEEFHAHGDGKEDDSDAVQAAIDKLQANKGEGIVFIPPGRYRISRTIYLWPGVRVIGYGAQRPVFVLGENTPGYQDGIAYMFFFAGARPRPQGAPGSPRFSYHPPPTPRGVVPRPSRDVPDANPGTFYSAISNVDFEIDPGNAGAVAIRFHAAQHAFLSHIDFSIGSGFAGVHEVANEAEDLHFHGGQFGIMARKPSPAWQFTLIDSTFDGQREAAIRENEAGLTLVHDQFRNVPTAVSIDPHYSDQLWIKDSRFENITGPAVVIGNETSRMTEINLENIVCSHVPIFARLRESGREFGQVTDTYRVSVFSHGLSLAYPGAVGAFQTRYEPSPLPALPPPTAPAIAPLPDPGTWVNVHTLGAKGDGETDDTAALQKAINEHAVLYFPSGRYLLHDTLTLRPDTVLIGLHPSTAQFDLPDGTPAFEGPDGPRALLLAPTGGANIITGLGIFTGGFNPRAVALLWHSGKDSLVDDVRFLGGHGTNNPDGTRMNPYNATHSADPNPHRPWDSQYPSLWVDGGGGTFANIWTPDTFAQAGILVSNTTIPGFVYELSSEHHVRAEIKLKNISNWQLYALQTEEESGESQDASSLEIDHSSDLTIANYHGYRVTHMEKPFPYAVRVADSNNIHFRNVHVDANSSIGLCDGNGACRQAVRSNKVPYEDAIVDQTLHAEVRDREFAWLDLSGNKPVSVSHAASNLIEKGAQVERLATGFYNISGAAVDAAGQLYFVDAHFHRIYRWSPESQYAVVVSDAPLDPVNLVFDKAGDLIVVSSGGKDLTAYALHPNATNPEAQLTVLHLEPAAERPGLTPALPVDYWFNGDFAETLSATQPYTYTSLQQMFEKGLGTRTTFQFVSPDNSLFIPANAPIVQGESYFGTKWAPVLEAYGLVKGTEGKPFYATNEAEQRTYRGLLNPDGSLSQITTFVEQGGESLAQDADGNVYLAAGQIYVYSPNAKLLGSIDVPERPHDILFGGKDRRTLYLLSDHSLYAVRTPQPGTPP
;
A
#
# COMPACT_ATOMS: atom_id res chain seq x y z
N MET A 1 -30.16 10.68 7.85
CA MET A 1 -31.50 10.41 7.19
C MET A 1 -32.03 9.10 7.74
N TYR A 2 -33.34 8.96 7.95
CA TYR A 2 -33.92 7.73 8.49
C TYR A 2 -34.73 7.03 7.40
N LEU A 3 -34.52 5.71 7.24
CA LEU A 3 -35.34 4.89 6.36
C LEU A 3 -36.70 4.67 7.02
N THR A 4 -37.76 5.30 6.50
CA THR A 4 -39.11 5.23 7.08
C THR A 4 -40.15 4.76 6.06
N ALA A 5 -41.25 4.20 6.56
CA ALA A 5 -42.39 3.81 5.73
C ALA A 5 -43.08 5.03 5.09
N GLU A 6 -43.15 6.14 5.79
CA GLU A 6 -43.83 7.36 5.33
C GLU A 6 -43.08 8.03 4.18
N GLU A 7 -41.73 8.04 4.23
CA GLU A 7 -40.92 8.78 3.27
C GLU A 7 -40.45 7.91 2.10
N PHE A 8 -40.08 6.65 2.37
CA PHE A 8 -39.46 5.77 1.38
C PHE A 8 -40.31 4.55 1.05
N HIS A 9 -41.46 4.40 1.71
CA HIS A 9 -42.33 3.21 1.58
C HIS A 9 -41.63 1.90 1.97
N ALA A 10 -40.70 1.98 2.92
CA ALA A 10 -40.02 0.80 3.45
C ALA A 10 -41.00 -0.03 4.29
N HIS A 11 -41.03 -1.34 4.06
CA HIS A 11 -41.93 -2.26 4.75
C HIS A 11 -41.25 -2.86 5.99
N GLY A 12 -40.02 -3.34 5.85
CA GLY A 12 -39.26 -3.95 6.95
C GLY A 12 -39.90 -5.23 7.51
N ASP A 13 -40.75 -5.92 6.73
CA ASP A 13 -41.51 -7.09 7.17
C ASP A 13 -40.91 -8.42 6.70
N GLY A 14 -39.86 -8.40 5.91
CA GLY A 14 -39.14 -9.53 5.33
C GLY A 14 -39.87 -10.18 4.14
N LYS A 15 -40.97 -9.62 3.66
CA LYS A 15 -41.82 -10.18 2.59
C LYS A 15 -41.85 -9.31 1.35
N GLU A 16 -42.22 -8.07 1.53
CA GLU A 16 -42.22 -7.07 0.45
C GLU A 16 -40.79 -6.65 0.09
N ASP A 17 -40.63 -6.26 -1.16
CA ASP A 17 -39.30 -5.87 -1.67
C ASP A 17 -38.97 -4.43 -1.28
N ASP A 18 -37.98 -4.25 -0.43
CA ASP A 18 -37.51 -2.96 0.07
C ASP A 18 -36.33 -2.39 -0.73
N SER A 19 -35.91 -3.04 -1.82
CA SER A 19 -34.73 -2.61 -2.61
C SER A 19 -34.84 -1.16 -3.07
N ASP A 20 -36.04 -0.76 -3.56
CA ASP A 20 -36.24 0.61 -4.06
C ASP A 20 -36.25 1.64 -2.91
N ALA A 21 -36.81 1.29 -1.77
CA ALA A 21 -36.88 2.15 -0.59
C ALA A 21 -35.48 2.44 -0.04
N VAL A 22 -34.65 1.40 0.12
CA VAL A 22 -33.27 1.51 0.61
C VAL A 22 -32.41 2.32 -0.36
N GLN A 23 -32.47 2.01 -1.67
CA GLN A 23 -31.72 2.77 -2.68
C GLN A 23 -32.16 4.23 -2.75
N ALA A 24 -33.45 4.51 -2.65
CA ALA A 24 -33.97 5.88 -2.67
C ALA A 24 -33.49 6.70 -1.47
N ALA A 25 -33.36 6.10 -0.29
CA ALA A 25 -32.82 6.78 0.89
C ALA A 25 -31.35 7.15 0.71
N ILE A 26 -30.54 6.21 0.21
CA ILE A 26 -29.12 6.42 -0.10
C ILE A 26 -28.97 7.51 -1.18
N ASP A 27 -29.75 7.41 -2.25
CA ASP A 27 -29.73 8.37 -3.36
C ASP A 27 -30.13 9.77 -2.93
N LYS A 28 -31.14 9.90 -2.08
CA LYS A 28 -31.62 11.16 -1.58
C LYS A 28 -30.61 11.83 -0.66
N LEU A 29 -29.99 11.04 0.23
CA LEU A 29 -28.94 11.55 1.10
C LEU A 29 -27.76 12.11 0.29
N GLN A 30 -27.24 11.28 -0.63
CA GLN A 30 -26.11 11.67 -1.46
C GLN A 30 -26.40 12.87 -2.37
N ALA A 31 -27.62 12.95 -2.93
CA ALA A 31 -28.02 14.08 -3.77
C ALA A 31 -28.13 15.40 -2.99
N ASN A 32 -28.54 15.32 -1.72
CA ASN A 32 -28.79 16.51 -0.90
C ASN A 32 -27.56 17.01 -0.14
N LYS A 33 -26.67 16.08 0.27
CA LYS A 33 -25.56 16.37 1.18
C LYS A 33 -24.18 15.91 0.66
N GLY A 34 -24.16 15.12 -0.42
CA GLY A 34 -22.91 14.50 -0.90
C GLY A 34 -22.51 13.27 -0.09
N GLU A 35 -22.61 13.34 1.22
CA GLU A 35 -22.23 12.31 2.19
C GLU A 35 -23.11 12.33 3.43
N GLY A 36 -22.95 11.33 4.32
CA GLY A 36 -23.66 11.25 5.59
C GLY A 36 -24.20 9.88 5.93
N ILE A 37 -25.22 9.80 6.77
CA ILE A 37 -25.71 8.55 7.35
C ILE A 37 -27.15 8.28 6.97
N VAL A 38 -27.43 7.06 6.52
CA VAL A 38 -28.79 6.48 6.43
C VAL A 38 -28.97 5.54 7.62
N PHE A 39 -29.87 5.92 8.53
CA PHE A 39 -30.23 5.12 9.69
C PHE A 39 -31.34 4.13 9.33
N ILE A 40 -31.10 2.85 9.62
CA ILE A 40 -32.03 1.75 9.34
C ILE A 40 -32.70 1.32 10.65
N PRO A 41 -34.02 1.46 10.79
CA PRO A 41 -34.74 1.01 11.98
C PRO A 41 -34.83 -0.53 12.06
N PRO A 42 -35.13 -1.09 13.26
CA PRO A 42 -35.36 -2.52 13.40
C PRO A 42 -36.41 -3.02 12.41
N GLY A 43 -36.09 -4.14 11.74
CA GLY A 43 -36.97 -4.74 10.73
C GLY A 43 -36.23 -5.79 9.92
N ARG A 44 -36.95 -6.45 9.03
CA ARG A 44 -36.39 -7.37 8.04
C ARG A 44 -36.63 -6.80 6.65
N TYR A 45 -35.60 -6.38 5.96
CA TYR A 45 -35.69 -5.70 4.67
C TYR A 45 -35.33 -6.66 3.55
N ARG A 46 -36.33 -7.11 2.79
CA ARG A 46 -36.09 -7.99 1.67
C ARG A 46 -35.48 -7.24 0.51
N ILE A 47 -34.33 -7.76 0.01
CA ILE A 47 -33.58 -7.21 -1.11
C ILE A 47 -33.62 -8.17 -2.27
N SER A 48 -34.00 -7.70 -3.46
CA SER A 48 -34.09 -8.51 -4.68
C SER A 48 -33.10 -8.11 -5.77
N ARG A 49 -32.39 -7.03 -5.58
CA ARG A 49 -31.37 -6.50 -6.50
C ARG A 49 -30.25 -5.79 -5.74
N THR A 50 -29.13 -5.53 -6.42
CA THR A 50 -28.01 -4.83 -5.84
C THR A 50 -28.36 -3.42 -5.39
N ILE A 51 -28.01 -3.09 -4.15
CA ILE A 51 -28.05 -1.76 -3.56
C ILE A 51 -26.65 -1.14 -3.69
N TYR A 52 -26.56 0.03 -4.29
CA TYR A 52 -25.30 0.76 -4.42
C TYR A 52 -25.11 1.71 -3.26
N LEU A 53 -23.97 1.61 -2.60
CA LEU A 53 -23.53 2.54 -1.57
C LEU A 53 -22.54 3.52 -2.20
N TRP A 54 -22.93 4.79 -2.27
CA TRP A 54 -22.12 5.83 -2.85
C TRP A 54 -21.02 6.31 -1.90
N PRO A 55 -19.89 6.89 -2.41
CA PRO A 55 -18.82 7.41 -1.57
C PRO A 55 -19.36 8.34 -0.48
N GLY A 56 -18.80 8.23 0.73
CA GLY A 56 -19.18 9.05 1.85
C GLY A 56 -20.54 8.73 2.49
N VAL A 57 -21.23 7.70 2.03
CA VAL A 57 -22.51 7.27 2.64
C VAL A 57 -22.29 6.12 3.61
N ARG A 58 -22.76 6.26 4.83
CA ARG A 58 -22.81 5.19 5.84
C ARG A 58 -24.25 4.68 6.04
N VAL A 59 -24.37 3.36 6.15
CA VAL A 59 -25.63 2.68 6.51
C VAL A 59 -25.48 2.14 7.92
N ILE A 60 -26.27 2.64 8.86
CA ILE A 60 -26.15 2.30 10.28
C ILE A 60 -27.51 1.84 10.81
N GLY A 61 -27.52 0.61 11.34
CA GLY A 61 -28.72 0.10 12.04
C GLY A 61 -28.84 0.74 13.43
N TYR A 62 -30.05 1.00 13.88
CA TYR A 62 -30.31 1.53 15.23
C TYR A 62 -31.51 0.87 15.88
N GLY A 63 -31.60 0.98 17.20
CA GLY A 63 -32.68 0.41 18.00
C GLY A 63 -32.23 -0.81 18.81
N ALA A 64 -33.14 -1.42 19.56
CA ALA A 64 -32.85 -2.54 20.47
C ALA A 64 -32.50 -3.86 19.75
N GLN A 65 -32.81 -3.97 18.47
CA GLN A 65 -32.47 -5.12 17.63
C GLN A 65 -31.88 -4.62 16.32
N ARG A 66 -30.85 -5.29 15.85
CA ARG A 66 -30.25 -4.96 14.55
C ARG A 66 -31.24 -5.24 13.41
N PRO A 67 -31.37 -4.34 12.43
CA PRO A 67 -32.12 -4.64 11.21
C PRO A 67 -31.41 -5.71 10.39
N VAL A 68 -32.19 -6.50 9.65
CA VAL A 68 -31.68 -7.60 8.82
C VAL A 68 -32.04 -7.35 7.36
N PHE A 69 -31.03 -7.36 6.48
CA PHE A 69 -31.23 -7.39 5.04
C PHE A 69 -31.33 -8.85 4.58
N VAL A 70 -32.45 -9.19 3.93
CA VAL A 70 -32.77 -10.58 3.55
C VAL A 70 -32.80 -10.73 2.03
N LEU A 71 -32.01 -11.66 1.51
CA LEU A 71 -32.17 -12.16 0.15
C LEU A 71 -33.05 -13.40 0.18
N GLY A 72 -34.31 -13.26 -0.27
CA GLY A 72 -35.29 -14.35 -0.21
C GLY A 72 -34.89 -15.56 -1.07
N GLU A 73 -35.57 -16.71 -0.82
CA GLU A 73 -35.31 -17.96 -1.54
C GLU A 73 -35.36 -17.77 -3.07
N ASN A 74 -34.37 -18.34 -3.78
CA ASN A 74 -34.32 -18.38 -5.25
C ASN A 74 -34.53 -16.99 -5.89
N THR A 75 -33.98 -15.92 -5.28
CA THR A 75 -34.07 -14.57 -5.86
C THR A 75 -33.43 -14.54 -7.25
N PRO A 76 -34.18 -14.14 -8.31
CA PRO A 76 -33.67 -14.19 -9.68
C PRO A 76 -32.36 -13.42 -9.84
N GLY A 77 -31.35 -14.04 -10.46
CA GLY A 77 -30.04 -13.43 -10.73
C GLY A 77 -28.95 -13.71 -9.69
N TYR A 78 -29.27 -14.46 -8.62
CA TYR A 78 -28.33 -14.85 -7.58
C TYR A 78 -27.96 -16.35 -7.61
N GLN A 79 -28.35 -17.08 -8.65
CA GLN A 79 -28.09 -18.51 -8.78
C GLN A 79 -26.74 -18.80 -9.45
N ASP A 80 -26.47 -18.09 -10.54
CA ASP A 80 -25.31 -18.33 -11.39
C ASP A 80 -24.40 -17.10 -11.38
N GLY A 81 -23.12 -17.31 -11.07
CA GLY A 81 -22.14 -16.25 -10.96
C GLY A 81 -22.21 -15.49 -9.62
N ILE A 82 -21.44 -14.42 -9.50
CA ILE A 82 -21.43 -13.57 -8.31
C ILE A 82 -22.43 -12.42 -8.49
N ALA A 83 -23.32 -12.27 -7.50
CA ALA A 83 -24.26 -11.15 -7.43
C ALA A 83 -24.30 -10.58 -6.00
N TYR A 84 -24.33 -9.26 -5.89
CA TYR A 84 -24.19 -8.56 -4.62
C TYR A 84 -25.54 -8.05 -4.10
N MET A 85 -25.76 -8.17 -2.79
CA MET A 85 -26.85 -7.46 -2.13
C MET A 85 -26.49 -5.98 -1.99
N PHE A 86 -25.27 -5.67 -1.47
CA PHE A 86 -24.73 -4.31 -1.38
C PHE A 86 -23.41 -4.19 -2.13
N PHE A 87 -23.20 -3.04 -2.74
CA PHE A 87 -22.02 -2.74 -3.54
C PHE A 87 -21.49 -1.35 -3.21
N PHE A 88 -20.28 -1.28 -2.63
CA PHE A 88 -19.55 -0.04 -2.43
C PHE A 88 -19.05 0.47 -3.78
N ALA A 89 -19.49 1.64 -4.18
CA ALA A 89 -19.24 2.19 -5.52
C ALA A 89 -18.31 3.40 -5.47
N GLY A 90 -17.47 3.55 -6.49
CA GLY A 90 -16.53 4.68 -6.59
C GLY A 90 -17.19 6.01 -6.91
N ALA A 91 -18.36 6.01 -7.52
CA ALA A 91 -19.15 7.21 -7.76
C ALA A 91 -20.58 6.85 -8.13
N ARG A 92 -21.50 7.81 -7.90
CA ARG A 92 -22.85 7.73 -8.47
C ARG A 92 -22.81 8.12 -9.95
N PRO A 93 -23.30 7.28 -10.87
CA PRO A 93 -23.35 7.61 -12.28
C PRO A 93 -24.12 8.90 -12.54
N ARG A 94 -23.57 9.77 -13.37
CA ARG A 94 -24.24 10.98 -13.82
C ARG A 94 -24.55 10.88 -15.31
N PRO A 95 -25.56 11.61 -15.82
CA PRO A 95 -25.80 11.69 -17.25
C PRO A 95 -24.54 12.08 -18.00
N GLN A 96 -24.27 11.43 -19.12
CA GLN A 96 -23.08 11.68 -19.92
C GLN A 96 -23.00 13.17 -20.30
N GLY A 97 -21.86 13.80 -20.02
CA GLY A 97 -21.63 15.22 -20.26
C GLY A 97 -22.08 16.18 -19.16
N ALA A 98 -22.63 15.68 -18.04
CA ALA A 98 -22.92 16.52 -16.89
C ALA A 98 -21.60 17.00 -16.24
N PRO A 99 -21.52 18.25 -15.71
CA PRO A 99 -20.38 18.71 -14.95
C PRO A 99 -20.07 17.75 -13.78
N GLY A 100 -18.82 17.34 -13.65
CA GLY A 100 -18.39 16.37 -12.62
C GLY A 100 -18.80 14.93 -12.88
N SER A 101 -19.16 14.55 -14.11
CA SER A 101 -19.24 13.13 -14.51
C SER A 101 -17.87 12.49 -14.30
N PRO A 102 -17.81 11.23 -13.80
CA PRO A 102 -16.53 10.53 -13.65
C PRO A 102 -15.79 10.53 -14.98
N ARG A 103 -14.50 10.81 -14.92
CA ARG A 103 -13.63 10.77 -16.11
C ARG A 103 -13.42 9.33 -16.57
N PHE A 104 -13.63 8.38 -15.70
CA PHE A 104 -13.47 6.95 -15.95
C PHE A 104 -14.83 6.26 -15.81
N SER A 105 -15.18 5.46 -16.79
CA SER A 105 -16.29 4.53 -16.68
C SER A 105 -15.76 3.19 -16.21
N TYR A 106 -16.32 2.67 -15.14
CA TYR A 106 -16.01 1.30 -14.69
C TYR A 106 -16.51 0.30 -15.74
N HIS A 107 -15.59 -0.48 -16.22
CA HIS A 107 -15.88 -1.66 -16.99
C HIS A 107 -15.42 -2.86 -16.16
N PRO A 108 -16.34 -3.65 -15.63
CA PRO A 108 -15.93 -4.82 -14.86
C PRO A 108 -15.05 -5.70 -15.73
N PRO A 109 -14.00 -6.32 -15.16
CA PRO A 109 -13.16 -7.25 -15.90
C PRO A 109 -14.01 -8.34 -16.54
N PRO A 110 -13.57 -8.90 -17.67
CA PRO A 110 -14.28 -10.01 -18.28
C PRO A 110 -14.37 -11.14 -17.26
N THR A 111 -15.61 -11.47 -16.94
CA THR A 111 -15.92 -12.46 -15.90
C THR A 111 -15.36 -13.81 -16.29
N PRO A 112 -14.69 -14.54 -15.40
CA PRO A 112 -14.36 -15.93 -15.61
C PRO A 112 -15.61 -16.73 -16.03
N ARG A 113 -15.43 -17.67 -16.92
CA ARG A 113 -16.53 -18.50 -17.42
C ARG A 113 -17.36 -19.05 -16.26
N GLY A 114 -18.63 -18.67 -16.15
CA GLY A 114 -19.53 -19.08 -15.07
C GLY A 114 -19.71 -18.09 -13.93
N VAL A 115 -19.05 -16.95 -13.96
CA VAL A 115 -19.21 -15.89 -12.96
C VAL A 115 -19.72 -14.64 -13.66
N VAL A 116 -20.88 -14.14 -13.33
CA VAL A 116 -21.41 -12.89 -13.88
C VAL A 116 -21.38 -11.83 -12.80
N PRO A 117 -20.40 -10.91 -12.81
CA PRO A 117 -20.48 -9.77 -11.92
C PRO A 117 -21.67 -8.91 -12.34
N ARG A 118 -22.50 -8.59 -11.41
CA ARG A 118 -23.57 -7.63 -11.61
C ARG A 118 -23.42 -6.51 -10.63
N PRO A 119 -22.71 -5.48 -11.04
CA PRO A 119 -23.32 -4.17 -11.04
C PRO A 119 -23.63 -3.73 -12.46
N SER A 120 -24.44 -2.69 -12.59
CA SER A 120 -24.57 -1.97 -13.86
C SER A 120 -23.18 -1.57 -14.36
N ARG A 121 -22.89 -1.79 -15.65
CA ARG A 121 -21.62 -1.38 -16.26
C ARG A 121 -21.32 0.12 -16.14
N ASP A 122 -22.32 0.89 -15.71
CA ASP A 122 -22.24 2.35 -15.59
C ASP A 122 -21.85 2.80 -14.16
N VAL A 123 -21.71 1.88 -13.19
CA VAL A 123 -21.28 2.20 -11.83
C VAL A 123 -19.77 1.98 -11.72
N PRO A 124 -18.99 3.04 -11.48
CA PRO A 124 -17.54 2.92 -11.33
C PRO A 124 -17.19 2.17 -10.03
N ASP A 125 -16.09 1.45 -10.10
CA ASP A 125 -15.49 0.86 -8.91
C ASP A 125 -14.83 1.92 -8.01
N ALA A 126 -14.54 1.53 -6.78
CA ALA A 126 -13.80 2.38 -5.86
C ALA A 126 -12.39 2.69 -6.39
N ASN A 127 -11.90 3.80 -5.99
CA ASN A 127 -10.57 4.32 -6.29
C ASN A 127 -10.01 4.98 -5.02
N PRO A 128 -8.75 5.45 -5.01
CA PRO A 128 -8.15 6.07 -3.84
C PRO A 128 -8.86 7.31 -3.29
N GLY A 129 -9.87 7.83 -3.98
CA GLY A 129 -10.74 8.92 -3.48
C GLY A 129 -12.10 8.45 -2.94
N THR A 130 -12.33 7.16 -2.78
CA THR A 130 -13.59 6.59 -2.28
C THR A 130 -13.52 6.39 -0.77
N PHE A 131 -13.81 7.45 -0.03
CA PHE A 131 -13.66 7.49 1.43
C PHE A 131 -14.98 7.36 2.18
N TYR A 132 -14.92 7.04 3.47
CA TYR A 132 -15.96 7.12 4.50
C TYR A 132 -17.17 6.20 4.34
N SER A 133 -17.25 5.41 3.30
CA SER A 133 -18.38 4.50 3.12
C SER A 133 -18.36 3.38 4.15
N ALA A 134 -19.46 3.12 4.84
CA ALA A 134 -19.50 2.08 5.86
C ALA A 134 -20.88 1.43 5.98
N ILE A 135 -20.90 0.20 6.48
CA ILE A 135 -22.09 -0.48 6.94
C ILE A 135 -21.84 -0.98 8.35
N SER A 136 -22.70 -0.61 9.29
CA SER A 136 -22.54 -0.96 10.69
C SER A 136 -23.86 -1.31 11.36
N ASN A 137 -23.79 -2.24 12.31
CA ASN A 137 -24.92 -2.62 13.17
C ASN A 137 -26.16 -3.07 12.39
N VAL A 138 -25.96 -3.85 11.31
CA VAL A 138 -27.02 -4.49 10.50
C VAL A 138 -26.61 -5.92 10.18
N ASP A 139 -27.58 -6.83 10.01
CA ASP A 139 -27.31 -8.22 9.68
C ASP A 139 -27.71 -8.56 8.25
N PHE A 140 -27.11 -9.62 7.70
CA PHE A 140 -27.41 -10.12 6.36
C PHE A 140 -27.81 -11.59 6.42
N GLU A 141 -28.87 -11.92 5.69
CA GLU A 141 -29.37 -13.28 5.56
C GLU A 141 -29.57 -13.64 4.09
N ILE A 142 -28.98 -14.76 3.67
CA ILE A 142 -29.09 -15.30 2.32
C ILE A 142 -29.84 -16.61 2.38
N ASP A 143 -31.11 -16.60 1.95
CA ASP A 143 -31.95 -17.77 1.92
C ASP A 143 -31.51 -18.78 0.85
N PRO A 144 -31.97 -20.07 0.94
CA PRO A 144 -31.59 -21.12 0.02
C PRO A 144 -31.85 -20.81 -1.47
N GLY A 145 -31.05 -21.41 -2.34
CA GLY A 145 -31.20 -21.29 -3.80
C GLY A 145 -30.50 -20.10 -4.42
N ASN A 146 -29.65 -19.41 -3.66
CA ASN A 146 -28.89 -18.24 -4.09
C ASN A 146 -27.38 -18.52 -4.07
N ALA A 147 -26.92 -19.52 -4.79
CA ALA A 147 -25.53 -20.01 -4.71
C ALA A 147 -24.46 -18.99 -5.16
N GLY A 148 -24.83 -18.00 -5.97
CA GLY A 148 -23.95 -16.92 -6.41
C GLY A 148 -24.04 -15.64 -5.54
N ALA A 149 -24.84 -15.66 -4.46
CA ALA A 149 -25.05 -14.47 -3.66
C ALA A 149 -23.86 -14.10 -2.78
N VAL A 150 -23.57 -12.82 -2.74
CA VAL A 150 -22.62 -12.17 -1.82
C VAL A 150 -23.37 -11.06 -1.10
N ALA A 151 -23.22 -10.99 0.22
CA ALA A 151 -23.91 -9.94 0.97
C ALA A 151 -23.34 -8.56 0.63
N ILE A 152 -22.01 -8.37 0.72
CA ILE A 152 -21.37 -7.06 0.50
C ILE A 152 -20.17 -7.20 -0.43
N ARG A 153 -20.11 -6.40 -1.49
CA ARG A 153 -18.86 -6.08 -2.14
C ARG A 153 -18.24 -4.87 -1.45
N PHE A 154 -17.17 -5.12 -0.72
CA PHE A 154 -16.54 -4.16 0.17
C PHE A 154 -15.21 -3.67 -0.40
N HIS A 155 -15.25 -2.77 -1.39
CA HIS A 155 -14.06 -2.20 -1.99
C HIS A 155 -14.13 -0.68 -1.88
N ALA A 156 -13.26 -0.09 -1.07
CA ALA A 156 -13.21 1.34 -0.77
C ALA A 156 -11.88 1.71 -0.12
N ALA A 157 -11.55 2.99 -0.06
CA ALA A 157 -10.32 3.52 0.55
C ALA A 157 -10.51 3.87 2.04
N GLN A 158 -9.74 4.82 2.55
CA GLN A 158 -9.65 5.15 3.98
C GLN A 158 -10.99 5.50 4.63
N HIS A 159 -11.12 5.22 5.92
CA HIS A 159 -12.34 5.38 6.71
C HIS A 159 -13.57 4.66 6.14
N ALA A 160 -13.33 3.63 5.33
CA ALA A 160 -14.38 2.70 4.91
C ALA A 160 -14.29 1.44 5.77
N PHE A 161 -15.38 1.08 6.43
CA PHE A 161 -15.39 -0.07 7.33
C PHE A 161 -16.70 -0.86 7.32
N LEU A 162 -16.62 -2.08 7.86
CA LEU A 162 -17.75 -2.91 8.24
C LEU A 162 -17.63 -3.22 9.74
N SER A 163 -18.71 -3.03 10.51
CA SER A 163 -18.68 -3.36 11.94
C SER A 163 -20.00 -3.88 12.47
N HIS A 164 -19.90 -4.78 13.46
CA HIS A 164 -21.06 -5.35 14.18
C HIS A 164 -22.09 -5.97 13.25
N ILE A 165 -21.68 -6.98 12.43
CA ILE A 165 -22.52 -7.60 11.41
C ILE A 165 -22.53 -9.12 11.56
N ASP A 166 -23.72 -9.73 11.61
CA ASP A 166 -23.90 -11.16 11.45
C ASP A 166 -24.26 -11.50 10.00
N PHE A 167 -23.46 -12.36 9.37
CA PHE A 167 -23.69 -12.86 8.02
C PHE A 167 -24.21 -14.31 8.06
N SER A 168 -25.49 -14.52 7.87
CA SER A 168 -26.09 -15.84 7.66
C SER A 168 -26.05 -16.19 6.16
N ILE A 169 -24.92 -16.72 5.70
CA ILE A 169 -24.66 -16.90 4.26
C ILE A 169 -25.29 -18.19 3.72
N GLY A 170 -25.44 -19.20 4.57
CA GLY A 170 -26.04 -20.47 4.20
C GLY A 170 -25.39 -21.15 2.99
N SER A 171 -26.18 -21.34 1.91
CA SER A 171 -25.68 -21.89 0.63
C SER A 171 -25.05 -20.86 -0.31
N GLY A 172 -25.03 -19.58 0.06
CA GLY A 172 -24.49 -18.49 -0.73
C GLY A 172 -22.99 -18.58 -1.01
N PHE A 173 -22.49 -17.66 -1.82
CA PHE A 173 -21.10 -17.64 -2.23
C PHE A 173 -20.19 -17.08 -1.12
N ALA A 174 -20.40 -15.85 -0.67
CA ALA A 174 -19.60 -15.22 0.38
C ALA A 174 -20.39 -14.18 1.19
N GLY A 175 -19.92 -13.88 2.40
CA GLY A 175 -20.38 -12.73 3.14
C GLY A 175 -19.83 -11.44 2.53
N VAL A 176 -18.52 -11.38 2.35
CA VAL A 176 -17.83 -10.22 1.81
C VAL A 176 -17.00 -10.63 0.59
N HIS A 177 -17.04 -9.81 -0.45
CA HIS A 177 -16.17 -9.90 -1.62
C HIS A 177 -15.41 -8.61 -1.81
N GLU A 178 -14.11 -8.74 -2.06
CA GLU A 178 -13.10 -7.68 -2.01
C GLU A 178 -12.96 -7.07 -0.60
N VAL A 179 -11.97 -6.21 -0.43
CA VAL A 179 -11.65 -5.62 0.86
C VAL A 179 -11.46 -4.10 0.76
N ALA A 180 -11.76 -3.42 1.85
CA ALA A 180 -11.43 -2.02 2.05
C ALA A 180 -10.43 -1.90 3.22
N ASN A 181 -10.52 -0.86 4.02
CA ASN A 181 -9.50 -0.55 5.04
C ASN A 181 -9.62 -1.41 6.28
N GLU A 182 -10.80 -1.49 6.87
CA GLU A 182 -11.00 -2.10 8.18
C GLU A 182 -12.34 -2.82 8.28
N ALA A 183 -12.37 -3.85 9.13
CA ALA A 183 -13.59 -4.45 9.60
C ALA A 183 -13.41 -5.00 11.03
N GLU A 184 -14.47 -4.91 11.84
CA GLU A 184 -14.47 -5.39 13.21
C GLU A 184 -15.77 -6.08 13.57
N ASP A 185 -15.71 -7.05 14.50
CA ASP A 185 -16.88 -7.75 15.05
C ASP A 185 -17.84 -8.26 13.96
N LEU A 186 -17.28 -8.99 12.99
CA LEU A 186 -18.01 -9.65 11.92
C LEU A 186 -18.16 -11.13 12.22
N HIS A 187 -19.40 -11.68 12.06
CA HIS A 187 -19.69 -13.07 12.31
C HIS A 187 -20.20 -13.75 11.04
N PHE A 188 -19.40 -14.67 10.49
CA PHE A 188 -19.73 -15.36 9.24
C PHE A 188 -20.21 -16.79 9.51
N HIS A 189 -21.45 -17.11 9.09
CA HIS A 189 -22.06 -18.41 9.26
C HIS A 189 -22.35 -19.05 7.89
N GLY A 190 -21.68 -20.17 7.59
CA GLY A 190 -21.82 -20.88 6.33
C GLY A 190 -21.20 -20.16 5.14
N GLY A 191 -21.76 -20.33 3.94
CA GLY A 191 -21.20 -19.81 2.70
C GLY A 191 -20.17 -20.74 2.07
N GLN A 192 -19.75 -20.46 0.83
CA GLN A 192 -18.54 -21.06 0.26
C GLN A 192 -17.32 -20.44 0.91
N PHE A 193 -17.33 -19.10 1.05
CA PHE A 193 -16.34 -18.30 1.75
C PHE A 193 -17.01 -17.37 2.78
N GLY A 194 -16.27 -16.96 3.80
CA GLY A 194 -16.63 -15.80 4.60
C GLY A 194 -16.24 -14.52 3.85
N ILE A 195 -14.96 -14.40 3.54
CA ILE A 195 -14.38 -13.31 2.73
C ILE A 195 -13.68 -13.90 1.51
N MET A 196 -13.90 -13.31 0.34
CA MET A 196 -13.11 -13.56 -0.85
C MET A 196 -12.55 -12.25 -1.39
N ALA A 197 -11.26 -12.03 -1.21
CA ALA A 197 -10.54 -10.86 -1.71
C ALA A 197 -9.72 -11.24 -2.94
N ARG A 198 -9.93 -10.53 -4.04
CA ARG A 198 -9.20 -10.73 -5.30
C ARG A 198 -8.29 -9.56 -5.65
N LYS A 199 -8.36 -8.52 -4.88
CA LYS A 199 -7.56 -7.32 -5.01
C LYS A 199 -7.46 -6.58 -3.69
N PRO A 200 -6.37 -5.81 -3.52
CA PRO A 200 -6.21 -5.00 -2.33
C PRO A 200 -7.25 -3.89 -2.26
N SER A 201 -7.43 -3.34 -1.08
CA SER A 201 -8.09 -2.04 -0.90
C SER A 201 -7.39 -0.97 -1.75
N PRO A 202 -8.10 0.04 -2.25
CA PRO A 202 -7.44 1.20 -2.85
C PRO A 202 -6.49 1.94 -1.91
N ALA A 203 -6.64 1.75 -0.58
CA ALA A 203 -5.71 2.20 0.44
C ALA A 203 -4.62 1.16 0.78
N TRP A 204 -4.63 0.01 0.12
CA TRP A 204 -3.70 -1.09 0.20
C TRP A 204 -3.84 -2.02 1.40
N GLN A 205 -4.24 -1.60 2.56
CA GLN A 205 -4.29 -2.43 3.76
C GLN A 205 -5.72 -2.89 4.06
N PHE A 206 -5.85 -4.10 4.59
CA PHE A 206 -7.08 -4.57 5.19
C PHE A 206 -6.82 -5.13 6.59
N THR A 207 -7.47 -4.57 7.57
CA THR A 207 -7.42 -4.99 8.96
C THR A 207 -8.76 -5.58 9.39
N LEU A 208 -8.75 -6.81 9.92
CA LEU A 208 -9.91 -7.49 10.47
C LEU A 208 -9.66 -7.78 11.94
N ILE A 209 -10.62 -7.42 12.78
CA ILE A 209 -10.46 -7.50 14.24
C ILE A 209 -11.68 -8.17 14.87
N ASP A 210 -11.45 -9.00 15.91
CA ASP A 210 -12.50 -9.59 16.76
C ASP A 210 -13.60 -10.37 16.01
N SER A 211 -13.27 -10.94 14.85
CA SER A 211 -14.25 -11.53 13.95
C SER A 211 -14.28 -13.07 14.02
N THR A 212 -15.39 -13.67 13.59
CA THR A 212 -15.59 -15.12 13.65
C THR A 212 -16.05 -15.71 12.33
N PHE A 213 -15.48 -16.87 11.99
CA PHE A 213 -15.84 -17.65 10.80
C PHE A 213 -16.29 -19.05 11.23
N ASP A 214 -17.45 -19.49 10.82
CA ASP A 214 -17.99 -20.78 11.22
C ASP A 214 -18.72 -21.48 10.06
N GLY A 215 -18.20 -22.63 9.64
CA GLY A 215 -18.88 -23.53 8.73
C GLY A 215 -18.83 -23.15 7.25
N GLN A 216 -17.86 -22.37 6.80
CA GLN A 216 -17.61 -22.14 5.37
C GLN A 216 -17.21 -23.45 4.69
N ARG A 217 -17.68 -23.66 3.46
CA ARG A 217 -17.54 -24.95 2.78
C ARG A 217 -16.17 -25.16 2.11
N GLU A 218 -15.44 -24.09 1.78
CA GLU A 218 -14.14 -24.16 1.13
C GLU A 218 -13.04 -23.48 1.96
N ALA A 219 -13.19 -22.21 2.29
CA ALA A 219 -12.27 -21.50 3.16
C ALA A 219 -12.99 -20.36 3.90
N ALA A 220 -12.52 -20.01 5.08
CA ALA A 220 -13.01 -18.80 5.75
C ALA A 220 -12.62 -17.55 4.96
N ILE A 221 -11.34 -17.41 4.64
CA ILE A 221 -10.82 -16.33 3.78
C ILE A 221 -10.09 -16.96 2.59
N ARG A 222 -10.46 -16.56 1.38
CA ARG A 222 -9.70 -16.83 0.16
C ARG A 222 -9.25 -15.51 -0.44
N GLU A 223 -7.97 -15.41 -0.78
CA GLU A 223 -7.43 -14.14 -1.20
C GLU A 223 -6.33 -14.23 -2.26
N ASN A 224 -6.08 -13.10 -2.89
CA ASN A 224 -5.05 -12.88 -3.88
C ASN A 224 -4.40 -11.53 -3.57
N GLU A 225 -3.27 -11.52 -2.87
CA GLU A 225 -2.50 -10.30 -2.56
C GLU A 225 -3.30 -9.16 -1.93
N ALA A 226 -4.16 -9.48 -0.96
CA ALA A 226 -5.02 -8.47 -0.34
C ALA A 226 -4.29 -7.64 0.75
N GLY A 227 -3.18 -8.13 1.29
CA GLY A 227 -2.50 -7.54 2.44
C GLY A 227 -3.35 -7.62 3.70
N LEU A 228 -3.27 -8.74 4.43
CA LEU A 228 -4.19 -9.04 5.52
C LEU A 228 -3.54 -8.85 6.90
N THR A 229 -4.18 -8.05 7.74
CA THR A 229 -3.91 -7.95 9.18
C THR A 229 -5.11 -8.50 9.94
N LEU A 230 -4.96 -9.67 10.58
CA LEU A 230 -6.02 -10.39 11.27
C LEU A 230 -5.69 -10.48 12.76
N VAL A 231 -6.55 -9.94 13.63
CA VAL A 231 -6.25 -9.83 15.07
C VAL A 231 -7.45 -10.30 15.91
N HIS A 232 -7.20 -11.23 16.86
CA HIS A 232 -8.22 -11.80 17.72
C HIS A 232 -9.34 -12.55 17.00
N ASP A 233 -9.11 -13.00 15.75
CA ASP A 233 -10.12 -13.69 14.96
C ASP A 233 -10.24 -15.17 15.33
N GLN A 234 -11.42 -15.75 15.07
CA GLN A 234 -11.73 -17.13 15.33
C GLN A 234 -12.20 -17.84 14.09
N PHE A 235 -11.56 -18.94 13.76
CA PHE A 235 -11.89 -19.77 12.59
C PHE A 235 -12.31 -21.15 13.06
N ARG A 236 -13.56 -21.54 12.78
CA ARG A 236 -14.14 -22.78 13.27
C ARG A 236 -14.84 -23.58 12.18
N ASN A 237 -14.71 -24.90 12.25
CA ASN A 237 -15.46 -25.84 11.43
C ASN A 237 -15.34 -25.57 9.92
N VAL A 238 -14.13 -25.22 9.47
CA VAL A 238 -13.85 -24.89 8.06
C VAL A 238 -12.74 -25.77 7.51
N PRO A 239 -12.69 -26.01 6.20
CA PRO A 239 -11.57 -26.76 5.61
C PRO A 239 -10.24 -26.01 5.71
N THR A 240 -10.24 -24.68 5.55
CA THR A 240 -9.06 -23.82 5.59
C THR A 240 -9.45 -22.46 6.18
N ALA A 241 -8.60 -21.90 7.06
CA ALA A 241 -8.82 -20.56 7.60
C ALA A 241 -8.46 -19.49 6.56
N VAL A 242 -7.22 -19.49 6.06
CA VAL A 242 -6.77 -18.56 5.02
C VAL A 242 -6.14 -19.32 3.87
N SER A 243 -6.65 -19.11 2.65
CA SER A 243 -6.15 -19.72 1.43
C SER A 243 -5.68 -18.66 0.45
N ILE A 244 -4.38 -18.52 0.32
CA ILE A 244 -3.75 -17.69 -0.72
C ILE A 244 -3.77 -18.46 -2.04
N ASP A 245 -4.24 -17.86 -3.12
CA ASP A 245 -4.38 -18.49 -4.42
C ASP A 245 -3.01 -18.86 -5.03
N PRO A 246 -2.95 -19.86 -5.93
CA PRO A 246 -1.70 -20.28 -6.56
C PRO A 246 -1.00 -19.12 -7.26
N HIS A 247 0.31 -19.03 -7.07
CA HIS A 247 1.20 -18.02 -7.66
C HIS A 247 1.04 -16.59 -7.12
N TYR A 248 0.23 -16.39 -6.09
CA TYR A 248 0.08 -15.11 -5.43
C TYR A 248 0.92 -15.03 -4.16
N SER A 249 1.50 -13.87 -3.95
CA SER A 249 2.17 -13.49 -2.70
C SER A 249 1.17 -12.80 -1.77
N ASP A 250 1.47 -12.69 -0.50
CA ASP A 250 0.70 -11.91 0.44
C ASP A 250 1.56 -11.36 1.58
N GLN A 251 1.13 -10.25 2.19
CA GLN A 251 1.59 -9.74 3.44
C GLN A 251 0.57 -10.12 4.52
N LEU A 252 0.68 -11.35 5.02
CA LEU A 252 -0.26 -11.91 5.99
C LEU A 252 0.29 -11.78 7.42
N TRP A 253 -0.38 -11.00 8.24
CA TRP A 253 -0.18 -10.92 9.67
C TRP A 253 -1.40 -11.46 10.42
N ILE A 254 -1.23 -12.51 11.24
CA ILE A 254 -2.28 -13.03 12.12
C ILE A 254 -1.77 -13.04 13.57
N LYS A 255 -2.50 -12.39 14.45
CA LYS A 255 -2.10 -12.26 15.86
C LYS A 255 -3.23 -12.67 16.81
N ASP A 256 -2.86 -13.36 17.93
CA ASP A 256 -3.74 -13.65 19.05
C ASP A 256 -5.08 -14.32 18.65
N SER A 257 -5.05 -15.16 17.61
CA SER A 257 -6.23 -15.75 16.96
C SER A 257 -6.40 -17.24 17.27
N ARG A 258 -7.52 -17.83 16.88
CA ARG A 258 -7.90 -19.20 17.20
C ARG A 258 -8.32 -20.00 15.97
N PHE A 259 -7.79 -21.22 15.85
CA PHE A 259 -8.18 -22.20 14.85
C PHE A 259 -8.77 -23.43 15.53
N GLU A 260 -10.02 -23.76 15.22
CA GLU A 260 -10.76 -24.85 15.85
C GLU A 260 -11.46 -25.73 14.81
N ASN A 261 -11.22 -27.05 14.86
CA ASN A 261 -11.84 -28.01 13.94
C ASN A 261 -11.59 -27.70 12.46
N ILE A 262 -10.33 -27.42 12.10
CA ILE A 262 -9.90 -27.18 10.72
C ILE A 262 -9.57 -28.53 10.09
N THR A 263 -10.26 -28.90 9.03
CA THR A 263 -10.15 -30.26 8.45
C THR A 263 -9.04 -30.42 7.43
N GLY A 264 -8.57 -29.33 6.83
CA GLY A 264 -7.41 -29.27 5.94
C GLY A 264 -6.29 -28.41 6.53
N PRO A 265 -5.41 -27.82 5.70
CA PRO A 265 -4.42 -26.87 6.18
C PRO A 265 -5.10 -25.58 6.66
N ALA A 266 -4.73 -25.11 7.87
CA ALA A 266 -5.32 -23.86 8.35
C ALA A 266 -4.88 -22.67 7.50
N VAL A 267 -3.61 -22.61 7.10
CA VAL A 267 -3.10 -21.58 6.18
C VAL A 267 -2.47 -22.22 4.96
N VAL A 268 -2.84 -21.78 3.77
CA VAL A 268 -2.24 -22.25 2.49
C VAL A 268 -1.51 -21.09 1.83
N ILE A 269 -0.20 -21.21 1.68
CA ILE A 269 0.67 -20.19 1.10
C ILE A 269 0.81 -20.46 -0.40
N GLY A 270 0.44 -19.47 -1.22
CA GLY A 270 0.27 -19.62 -2.67
C GLY A 270 1.58 -19.57 -3.46
N ASN A 271 2.52 -18.71 -3.08
CA ASN A 271 3.83 -18.53 -3.73
C ASN A 271 4.91 -18.57 -2.64
N GLU A 272 5.57 -19.70 -2.48
CA GLU A 272 6.48 -19.94 -1.36
C GLU A 272 7.90 -19.40 -1.56
N THR A 273 8.26 -18.99 -2.78
CA THR A 273 9.61 -18.55 -3.10
C THR A 273 9.71 -17.05 -3.45
N SER A 274 8.57 -16.37 -3.55
CA SER A 274 8.56 -14.93 -3.81
C SER A 274 9.07 -14.14 -2.59
N ARG A 275 9.95 -13.19 -2.83
CA ARG A 275 10.42 -12.27 -1.77
C ARG A 275 9.31 -11.39 -1.23
N MET A 276 8.22 -11.24 -1.97
CA MET A 276 7.01 -10.53 -1.56
C MET A 276 6.04 -11.39 -0.76
N THR A 277 6.40 -12.65 -0.48
CA THR A 277 5.64 -13.50 0.42
C THR A 277 6.15 -13.27 1.84
N GLU A 278 5.33 -12.58 2.63
CA GLU A 278 5.63 -12.14 3.98
C GLU A 278 4.55 -12.65 4.92
N ILE A 279 4.75 -13.84 5.44
CA ILE A 279 3.76 -14.55 6.25
C ILE A 279 4.23 -14.62 7.69
N ASN A 280 3.49 -14.01 8.60
CA ASN A 280 3.75 -14.08 10.02
C ASN A 280 2.47 -14.33 10.81
N LEU A 281 2.49 -15.37 11.65
CA LEU A 281 1.44 -15.70 12.59
C LEU A 281 2.05 -15.81 13.98
N GLU A 282 1.52 -15.08 14.94
CA GLU A 282 2.02 -15.11 16.32
C GLU A 282 0.90 -15.37 17.34
N ASN A 283 1.19 -16.23 18.31
CA ASN A 283 0.28 -16.61 19.39
C ASN A 283 -1.07 -17.16 18.90
N ILE A 284 -1.02 -18.17 18.04
CA ILE A 284 -2.22 -18.84 17.52
C ILE A 284 -2.54 -20.06 18.38
N VAL A 285 -3.76 -20.13 18.89
CA VAL A 285 -4.26 -21.27 19.64
C VAL A 285 -5.03 -22.21 18.70
N CYS A 286 -4.64 -23.48 18.69
CA CYS A 286 -5.20 -24.49 17.80
C CYS A 286 -5.85 -25.63 18.59
N SER A 287 -7.03 -26.07 18.14
CA SER A 287 -7.71 -27.27 18.65
C SER A 287 -8.27 -28.08 17.47
N HIS A 288 -7.85 -29.36 17.35
CA HIS A 288 -8.21 -30.23 16.23
C HIS A 288 -7.82 -29.61 14.86
N VAL A 289 -6.57 -29.16 14.76
CA VAL A 289 -5.97 -28.60 13.54
C VAL A 289 -4.78 -29.48 13.14
N PRO A 290 -4.98 -30.49 12.31
CA PRO A 290 -3.92 -31.47 12.00
C PRO A 290 -2.78 -30.86 11.16
N ILE A 291 -3.07 -29.89 10.30
CA ILE A 291 -2.09 -29.20 9.47
C ILE A 291 -2.24 -27.71 9.73
N PHE A 292 -1.23 -27.10 10.36
CA PHE A 292 -1.23 -25.67 10.66
C PHE A 292 -1.01 -24.82 9.40
N ALA A 293 -0.02 -25.18 8.60
CA ALA A 293 0.25 -24.48 7.35
C ALA A 293 0.72 -25.44 6.27
N ARG A 294 0.48 -25.10 5.00
CA ARG A 294 0.97 -25.80 3.81
C ARG A 294 1.56 -24.82 2.83
N LEU A 295 2.77 -25.10 2.37
CA LEU A 295 3.35 -24.46 1.20
C LEU A 295 2.80 -25.17 -0.05
N ARG A 296 2.15 -24.43 -0.94
CA ARG A 296 1.36 -25.00 -2.03
C ARG A 296 2.24 -25.67 -3.09
N GLU A 297 3.37 -25.07 -3.43
CA GLU A 297 4.22 -25.53 -4.53
C GLU A 297 5.03 -26.77 -4.15
N SER A 298 5.72 -26.76 -3.02
CA SER A 298 6.48 -27.91 -2.52
C SER A 298 5.61 -28.98 -1.88
N GLY A 299 4.40 -28.64 -1.47
CA GLY A 299 3.53 -29.51 -0.66
C GLY A 299 4.01 -29.72 0.77
N ARG A 300 4.99 -28.93 1.25
CA ARG A 300 5.51 -29.02 2.61
C ARG A 300 4.43 -28.61 3.61
N GLU A 301 4.26 -29.42 4.65
CA GLU A 301 3.26 -29.22 5.70
C GLU A 301 3.90 -29.02 7.08
N PHE A 302 3.24 -28.22 7.90
CA PHE A 302 3.59 -28.00 9.29
C PHE A 302 2.44 -28.53 10.15
N GLY A 303 2.69 -29.64 10.83
CA GLY A 303 1.64 -30.40 11.47
C GLY A 303 1.47 -30.10 12.97
N GLN A 304 0.38 -30.60 13.53
CA GLN A 304 0.09 -30.53 14.96
C GLN A 304 1.13 -31.31 15.80
N VAL A 305 1.31 -30.87 17.06
CA VAL A 305 2.11 -31.59 18.06
C VAL A 305 1.23 -32.35 19.06
N THR A 306 0.01 -31.89 19.28
CA THR A 306 -1.07 -32.49 20.08
C THR A 306 -2.43 -32.01 19.56
N ASP A 307 -3.54 -32.58 20.08
CA ASP A 307 -4.88 -32.14 19.65
C ASP A 307 -5.17 -30.68 19.97
N THR A 308 -4.60 -30.18 21.06
CA THR A 308 -4.65 -28.77 21.43
C THR A 308 -3.23 -28.24 21.63
N TYR A 309 -2.88 -27.20 20.94
CA TYR A 309 -1.53 -26.63 20.95
C TYR A 309 -1.56 -25.12 20.67
N ARG A 310 -0.44 -24.48 20.96
CA ARG A 310 -0.20 -23.09 20.60
C ARG A 310 0.96 -23.01 19.61
N VAL A 311 0.83 -22.22 18.59
CA VAL A 311 1.93 -21.78 17.73
C VAL A 311 2.34 -20.39 18.23
N SER A 312 3.49 -20.31 18.90
CA SER A 312 4.02 -19.02 19.35
C SER A 312 4.45 -18.17 18.16
N VAL A 313 5.08 -18.81 17.17
CA VAL A 313 5.53 -18.17 15.93
C VAL A 313 5.40 -19.14 14.78
N PHE A 314 4.78 -18.70 13.71
CA PHE A 314 4.99 -19.19 12.35
C PHE A 314 5.42 -18.02 11.48
N SER A 315 6.52 -18.16 10.76
CA SER A 315 7.00 -17.13 9.84
C SER A 315 7.51 -17.79 8.57
N HIS A 316 7.19 -17.21 7.41
CA HIS A 316 7.72 -17.64 6.12
C HIS A 316 7.97 -16.41 5.24
N GLY A 317 9.19 -16.27 4.75
CA GLY A 317 9.60 -15.19 3.87
C GLY A 317 11.05 -14.78 4.07
N LEU A 318 11.42 -13.65 3.47
CA LEU A 318 12.75 -13.07 3.61
C LEU A 318 12.99 -12.62 5.05
N SER A 319 14.03 -13.14 5.67
CA SER A 319 14.40 -12.85 7.06
C SER A 319 15.79 -12.26 7.14
N LEU A 320 15.93 -11.23 7.92
CA LEU A 320 17.19 -10.56 8.22
C LEU A 320 17.63 -10.91 9.63
N ALA A 321 18.84 -11.38 9.79
CA ALA A 321 19.37 -11.78 11.10
C ALA A 321 19.74 -10.57 11.99
N TYR A 322 20.07 -9.45 11.37
CA TYR A 322 20.40 -8.17 11.98
C TYR A 322 20.41 -7.08 10.87
N PRO A 323 20.38 -5.79 11.21
CA PRO A 323 20.53 -4.72 10.22
C PRO A 323 21.83 -4.84 9.43
N GLY A 324 21.76 -4.76 8.11
CA GLY A 324 22.90 -4.97 7.22
C GLY A 324 23.23 -6.43 6.90
N ALA A 325 22.47 -7.40 7.44
CA ALA A 325 22.61 -8.79 7.03
C ALA A 325 22.05 -8.99 5.61
N VAL A 326 22.64 -9.94 4.89
CA VAL A 326 22.04 -10.45 3.65
C VAL A 326 20.78 -11.22 4.02
N GLY A 327 19.64 -10.86 3.44
CA GLY A 327 18.37 -11.53 3.66
C GLY A 327 18.42 -13.00 3.21
N ALA A 328 17.78 -13.88 3.97
CA ALA A 328 17.65 -15.29 3.64
C ALA A 328 16.20 -15.75 3.80
N PHE A 329 15.71 -16.52 2.85
CA PHE A 329 14.40 -17.15 2.99
C PHE A 329 14.40 -18.14 4.12
N GLN A 330 13.50 -17.96 5.07
CA GLN A 330 13.38 -18.81 6.26
C GLN A 330 11.93 -19.17 6.53
N THR A 331 11.74 -20.36 7.10
CA THR A 331 10.47 -20.75 7.69
C THR A 331 10.71 -21.09 9.15
N ARG A 332 9.99 -20.43 10.05
CA ARG A 332 9.96 -20.71 11.48
C ARG A 332 8.64 -21.38 11.82
N TYR A 333 8.67 -22.37 12.71
CA TYR A 333 7.46 -22.99 13.22
C TYR A 333 7.71 -23.44 14.65
N GLU A 334 7.06 -22.81 15.61
CA GLU A 334 7.29 -22.99 17.04
C GLU A 334 5.99 -23.42 17.75
N PRO A 335 5.56 -24.68 17.60
CA PRO A 335 4.39 -25.20 18.28
C PRO A 335 4.72 -25.71 19.67
N SER A 336 3.79 -25.56 20.60
CA SER A 336 3.87 -26.10 21.97
C SER A 336 2.54 -26.69 22.41
N PRO A 337 2.54 -27.85 23.12
CA PRO A 337 1.33 -28.46 23.63
C PRO A 337 0.59 -27.56 24.63
N LEU A 338 -0.73 -27.61 24.60
CA LEU A 338 -1.59 -27.01 25.61
C LEU A 338 -2.40 -28.13 26.33
N PRO A 339 -2.59 -28.05 27.64
CA PRO A 339 -3.37 -29.04 28.38
C PRO A 339 -4.88 -28.96 28.08
N ALA A 340 -5.36 -27.78 27.68
CA ALA A 340 -6.74 -27.52 27.31
C ALA A 340 -6.81 -26.23 26.50
N LEU A 341 -7.90 -26.07 25.76
CA LEU A 341 -8.19 -24.84 25.04
C LEU A 341 -8.43 -23.69 26.04
N PRO A 342 -7.65 -22.61 26.02
CA PRO A 342 -7.88 -21.48 26.91
C PRO A 342 -9.21 -20.77 26.58
N PRO A 343 -9.83 -20.06 27.53
CA PRO A 343 -11.02 -19.25 27.23
C PRO A 343 -10.71 -18.19 26.17
N PRO A 344 -11.70 -17.67 25.45
CA PRO A 344 -11.54 -16.52 24.56
C PRO A 344 -10.97 -15.32 25.33
N THR A 345 -10.14 -14.54 24.68
CA THR A 345 -9.69 -13.24 25.19
C THR A 345 -10.82 -12.20 25.10
N ALA A 346 -10.69 -11.12 25.84
CA ALA A 346 -11.57 -9.97 25.66
C ALA A 346 -11.36 -9.37 24.25
N PRO A 347 -12.39 -8.71 23.65
CA PRO A 347 -12.22 -8.01 22.39
C PRO A 347 -11.06 -7.03 22.41
N ALA A 348 -10.38 -6.87 21.27
CA ALA A 348 -9.29 -5.91 21.08
C ALA A 348 -9.82 -4.48 21.10
N ILE A 349 -11.01 -4.27 20.52
CA ILE A 349 -11.70 -2.98 20.53
C ILE A 349 -12.78 -3.02 21.62
N ALA A 350 -12.75 -2.02 22.51
CA ALA A 350 -13.72 -1.91 23.58
C ALA A 350 -15.11 -1.53 23.01
N PRO A 351 -16.18 -2.22 23.39
CA PRO A 351 -17.51 -1.90 22.91
C PRO A 351 -17.95 -0.53 23.40
N LEU A 352 -18.67 0.19 22.56
CA LEU A 352 -19.27 1.47 22.93
C LEU A 352 -20.35 1.30 24.03
N PRO A 353 -20.59 2.33 24.85
CA PRO A 353 -21.70 2.33 25.79
C PRO A 353 -23.06 2.12 25.08
N ASP A 354 -24.05 1.58 25.81
CA ASP A 354 -25.40 1.40 25.29
C ASP A 354 -25.92 2.72 24.69
N PRO A 355 -26.40 2.72 23.42
CA PRO A 355 -26.92 3.90 22.74
C PRO A 355 -28.02 4.65 23.52
N GLY A 356 -28.78 3.96 24.37
CA GLY A 356 -29.75 4.58 25.28
C GLY A 356 -29.14 5.54 26.32
N THR A 357 -27.81 5.48 26.53
CA THR A 357 -27.07 6.35 27.45
C THR A 357 -26.49 7.58 26.74
N TRP A 358 -26.53 7.63 25.41
CA TRP A 358 -25.91 8.72 24.64
C TRP A 358 -26.72 10.00 24.76
N VAL A 359 -26.09 11.07 25.20
CA VAL A 359 -26.73 12.37 25.32
C VAL A 359 -26.40 13.25 24.12
N ASN A 360 -27.42 13.62 23.35
CA ASN A 360 -27.25 14.46 22.17
C ASN A 360 -26.88 15.90 22.59
N VAL A 361 -25.70 16.36 22.15
CA VAL A 361 -25.16 17.68 22.53
C VAL A 361 -26.05 18.88 22.11
N HIS A 362 -26.87 18.73 21.06
CA HIS A 362 -27.82 19.76 20.68
C HIS A 362 -28.87 20.03 21.78
N THR A 363 -29.24 18.99 22.54
CA THR A 363 -30.18 19.16 23.68
C THR A 363 -29.55 19.89 24.86
N LEU A 364 -28.22 19.99 24.90
CA LEU A 364 -27.43 20.66 25.92
C LEU A 364 -26.98 22.07 25.50
N GLY A 365 -27.38 22.52 24.31
CA GLY A 365 -27.16 23.89 23.84
C GLY A 365 -26.08 24.05 22.77
N ALA A 366 -25.29 23.02 22.47
CA ALA A 366 -24.35 23.08 21.34
C ALA A 366 -25.12 23.18 20.00
N LYS A 367 -24.60 23.93 19.06
CA LYS A 367 -25.25 24.19 17.77
C LYS A 367 -24.70 23.35 16.63
N GLY A 368 -23.41 23.25 16.52
CA GLY A 368 -22.77 22.56 15.41
C GLY A 368 -23.11 23.17 14.05
N ASP A 369 -23.38 24.46 13.99
CA ASP A 369 -23.83 25.18 12.79
C ASP A 369 -22.67 25.78 11.97
N GLY A 370 -21.42 25.65 12.45
CA GLY A 370 -20.23 26.23 11.82
C GLY A 370 -20.10 27.74 12.00
N GLU A 371 -20.94 28.37 12.81
CA GLU A 371 -20.96 29.83 13.07
C GLU A 371 -20.89 30.14 14.56
N THR A 372 -21.57 29.35 15.38
CA THR A 372 -21.65 29.54 16.83
C THR A 372 -20.42 28.98 17.53
N ASP A 373 -19.87 29.74 18.48
CA ASP A 373 -18.86 29.21 19.39
C ASP A 373 -19.50 28.20 20.37
N ASP A 374 -19.24 26.94 20.19
CA ASP A 374 -19.78 25.84 20.99
C ASP A 374 -18.90 25.49 22.20
N THR A 375 -17.74 26.12 22.39
CA THR A 375 -16.74 25.79 23.42
C THR A 375 -17.36 25.68 24.82
N ALA A 376 -18.07 26.73 25.26
CA ALA A 376 -18.66 26.78 26.61
C ALA A 376 -19.78 25.75 26.79
N ALA A 377 -20.62 25.56 25.78
CA ALA A 377 -21.74 24.60 25.82
C ALA A 377 -21.19 23.16 25.87
N LEU A 378 -20.20 22.85 25.08
CA LEU A 378 -19.59 21.50 25.03
C LEU A 378 -18.78 21.23 26.29
N GLN A 379 -17.99 22.18 26.82
CA GLN A 379 -17.28 21.96 28.08
C GLN A 379 -18.27 21.73 29.25
N LYS A 380 -19.39 22.43 29.26
CA LYS A 380 -20.45 22.19 30.27
C LYS A 380 -21.04 20.78 30.09
N ALA A 381 -21.35 20.40 28.86
CA ALA A 381 -21.84 19.04 28.54
C ALA A 381 -20.87 17.93 29.02
N ILE A 382 -19.58 18.09 28.74
CA ILE A 382 -18.53 17.16 29.21
C ILE A 382 -18.51 17.09 30.75
N ASN A 383 -18.65 18.22 31.44
CA ASN A 383 -18.66 18.26 32.90
C ASN A 383 -19.87 17.55 33.53
N GLU A 384 -21.00 17.54 32.84
CA GLU A 384 -22.27 17.04 33.37
C GLU A 384 -22.59 15.59 32.90
N HIS A 385 -22.09 15.16 31.74
CA HIS A 385 -22.43 13.88 31.15
C HIS A 385 -21.17 13.10 30.75
N ALA A 386 -21.16 11.78 30.98
CA ALA A 386 -20.05 10.92 30.61
C ALA A 386 -20.07 10.57 29.11
N VAL A 387 -21.25 10.33 28.53
CA VAL A 387 -21.41 9.87 27.15
C VAL A 387 -22.14 10.92 26.33
N LEU A 388 -21.46 11.47 25.34
CA LEU A 388 -21.97 12.54 24.49
C LEU A 388 -22.02 12.09 23.03
N TYR A 389 -23.18 12.29 22.40
CA TYR A 389 -23.38 12.04 20.97
C TYR A 389 -23.39 13.37 20.20
N PHE A 390 -22.59 13.42 19.16
CA PHE A 390 -22.43 14.54 18.23
C PHE A 390 -23.13 14.23 16.90
N PRO A 391 -24.33 14.76 16.66
CA PRO A 391 -24.92 14.72 15.32
C PRO A 391 -24.02 15.41 14.29
N SER A 392 -24.28 15.14 13.00
CA SER A 392 -23.59 15.85 11.91
C SER A 392 -23.69 17.36 12.12
N GLY A 393 -22.55 18.03 12.15
CA GLY A 393 -22.39 19.45 12.41
C GLY A 393 -20.93 19.85 12.49
N ARG A 394 -20.68 21.16 12.35
CA ARG A 394 -19.36 21.75 12.58
C ARG A 394 -19.40 22.53 13.89
N TYR A 395 -18.77 21.99 14.91
CA TYR A 395 -18.73 22.57 16.24
C TYR A 395 -17.51 23.47 16.37
N LEU A 396 -17.70 24.82 16.30
CA LEU A 396 -16.58 25.75 16.42
C LEU A 396 -16.08 25.83 17.85
N LEU A 397 -14.78 25.70 18.01
CA LEU A 397 -14.09 25.73 19.29
C LEU A 397 -13.03 26.84 19.29
N HIS A 398 -13.08 27.71 20.30
CA HIS A 398 -12.12 28.80 20.46
C HIS A 398 -11.18 28.59 21.66
N ASP A 399 -11.35 27.50 22.37
CA ASP A 399 -10.50 27.11 23.50
C ASP A 399 -10.48 25.58 23.66
N THR A 400 -9.60 25.07 24.52
CA THR A 400 -9.45 23.67 24.85
C THR A 400 -10.73 23.09 25.46
N LEU A 401 -11.17 21.94 24.93
CA LEU A 401 -12.09 21.05 25.64
C LEU A 401 -11.30 20.07 26.49
N THR A 402 -11.51 20.13 27.81
CA THR A 402 -10.87 19.22 28.77
C THR A 402 -11.82 18.09 29.12
N LEU A 403 -11.42 16.86 28.81
CA LEU A 403 -12.22 15.66 29.06
C LEU A 403 -12.12 15.27 30.55
N ARG A 404 -13.16 14.64 31.06
CA ARG A 404 -13.13 13.92 32.32
C ARG A 404 -12.53 12.51 32.09
N PRO A 405 -12.06 11.83 33.17
CA PRO A 405 -11.47 10.49 33.01
C PRO A 405 -12.41 9.42 32.43
N ASP A 406 -13.70 9.67 32.41
CA ASP A 406 -14.76 8.78 31.93
C ASP A 406 -15.52 9.34 30.71
N THR A 407 -15.02 10.38 30.08
CA THR A 407 -15.71 11.01 28.94
C THR A 407 -15.64 10.13 27.70
N VAL A 408 -16.80 9.92 27.09
CA VAL A 408 -16.98 9.24 25.82
C VAL A 408 -17.60 10.22 24.82
N LEU A 409 -16.90 10.51 23.72
CA LEU A 409 -17.36 11.35 22.62
C LEU A 409 -17.65 10.49 21.40
N ILE A 410 -18.88 10.51 20.93
CA ILE A 410 -19.36 9.68 19.83
C ILE A 410 -19.87 10.55 18.70
N GLY A 411 -19.17 10.56 17.58
CA GLY A 411 -19.72 10.84 16.26
C GLY A 411 -20.07 9.53 15.56
N LEU A 412 -20.55 9.62 14.37
CA LEU A 412 -20.80 8.42 13.55
C LEU A 412 -20.28 8.60 12.12
N HIS A 413 -19.59 9.71 11.88
CA HIS A 413 -19.04 10.02 10.57
C HIS A 413 -18.06 11.20 10.66
N PRO A 414 -16.74 11.00 10.57
CA PRO A 414 -15.75 12.02 10.86
C PRO A 414 -15.73 13.17 9.84
N SER A 415 -16.23 12.95 8.62
CA SER A 415 -16.36 14.04 7.65
C SER A 415 -17.60 14.92 7.89
N THR A 416 -18.56 14.49 8.69
CA THR A 416 -19.81 15.26 8.92
C THR A 416 -20.01 15.71 10.35
N ALA A 417 -19.34 15.11 11.33
CA ALA A 417 -19.34 15.52 12.73
C ALA A 417 -17.92 16.00 13.09
N GLN A 418 -17.73 17.32 13.14
CA GLN A 418 -16.40 17.94 13.17
C GLN A 418 -16.25 18.93 14.31
N PHE A 419 -15.09 18.91 14.96
CA PHE A 419 -14.60 20.00 15.80
C PHE A 419 -13.67 20.89 14.97
N ASP A 420 -14.00 22.15 14.86
CA ASP A 420 -13.27 23.10 14.03
C ASP A 420 -12.70 24.24 14.89
N LEU A 421 -11.38 24.43 14.80
CA LEU A 421 -10.67 25.57 15.37
C LEU A 421 -10.50 26.62 14.27
N PRO A 422 -11.17 27.80 14.36
CA PRO A 422 -10.99 28.84 13.36
C PRO A 422 -9.56 29.36 13.31
N ASP A 423 -9.11 29.75 12.11
CA ASP A 423 -7.79 30.36 11.91
C ASP A 423 -7.58 31.59 12.76
N GLY A 424 -6.40 31.77 13.34
CA GLY A 424 -6.06 32.94 14.14
C GLY A 424 -6.83 33.01 15.45
N THR A 425 -7.23 31.88 16.01
CA THR A 425 -7.89 31.86 17.34
C THR A 425 -6.90 32.31 18.42
N PRO A 426 -7.18 33.42 19.15
CA PRO A 426 -6.19 34.03 20.05
C PRO A 426 -5.60 33.13 21.12
N ALA A 427 -6.34 32.12 21.57
CA ALA A 427 -5.86 31.16 22.57
C ALA A 427 -4.76 30.22 21.99
N PHE A 428 -4.69 30.08 20.68
CA PHE A 428 -3.75 29.18 19.97
C PHE A 428 -2.69 29.96 19.20
N GLU A 429 -2.64 31.26 19.32
CA GLU A 429 -1.60 32.12 18.75
C GLU A 429 -0.42 32.34 19.72
N GLY A 430 0.64 32.94 19.20
CA GLY A 430 1.83 33.32 19.96
C GLY A 430 2.91 32.22 20.03
N PRO A 431 4.05 32.54 20.70
CA PRO A 431 5.21 31.66 20.77
C PRO A 431 5.22 30.70 21.96
N ASP A 432 4.14 30.67 22.75
CA ASP A 432 4.04 29.78 23.91
C ASP A 432 3.99 28.31 23.51
N GLY A 433 4.08 27.39 24.47
CA GLY A 433 4.04 25.95 24.27
C GLY A 433 2.74 25.43 23.66
N PRO A 434 2.66 24.14 23.39
CA PRO A 434 1.50 23.51 22.72
C PRO A 434 0.21 23.74 23.52
N ARG A 435 -0.89 23.84 22.79
CA ARG A 435 -2.25 23.95 23.36
C ARG A 435 -3.17 22.94 22.64
N ALA A 436 -3.76 22.06 23.40
CA ALA A 436 -4.68 21.06 22.88
C ALA A 436 -6.03 21.66 22.51
N LEU A 437 -6.61 21.25 21.37
CA LEU A 437 -8.04 21.48 21.12
C LEU A 437 -8.89 20.51 21.95
N LEU A 438 -8.53 19.22 21.95
CA LEU A 438 -9.06 18.22 22.86
C LEU A 438 -7.96 17.73 23.80
N LEU A 439 -8.19 17.77 25.09
CA LEU A 439 -7.27 17.33 26.12
C LEU A 439 -7.85 16.14 26.90
N ALA A 440 -7.28 14.96 26.73
CA ALA A 440 -7.64 13.78 27.49
C ALA A 440 -6.78 13.67 28.78
N PRO A 441 -7.36 13.37 29.95
CA PRO A 441 -6.67 13.42 31.22
C PRO A 441 -5.77 12.18 31.46
N THR A 442 -4.76 12.36 32.29
CA THR A 442 -3.86 11.27 32.67
C THR A 442 -4.62 10.10 33.30
N GLY A 443 -4.41 8.91 32.76
CA GLY A 443 -4.97 7.66 33.28
C GLY A 443 -6.48 7.49 33.08
N GLY A 444 -7.11 8.33 32.28
CA GLY A 444 -8.53 8.19 31.92
C GLY A 444 -8.81 6.94 31.09
N ALA A 445 -10.08 6.55 31.05
CA ALA A 445 -10.64 5.50 30.19
C ALA A 445 -11.54 6.14 29.14
N ASN A 446 -10.98 7.06 28.37
CA ASN A 446 -11.71 7.88 27.43
C ASN A 446 -11.97 7.12 26.12
N ILE A 447 -13.09 7.42 25.48
CA ILE A 447 -13.40 6.95 24.11
C ILE A 447 -13.70 8.16 23.23
N ILE A 448 -13.09 8.22 22.06
CA ILE A 448 -13.42 9.16 20.99
C ILE A 448 -13.60 8.33 19.72
N THR A 449 -14.78 8.42 19.09
CA THR A 449 -15.05 7.67 17.86
C THR A 449 -15.90 8.48 16.87
N GLY A 450 -15.68 8.26 15.56
CA GLY A 450 -16.49 8.80 14.47
C GLY A 450 -16.46 10.33 14.33
N LEU A 451 -15.39 10.98 14.76
CA LEU A 451 -15.24 12.44 14.79
C LEU A 451 -14.10 12.94 13.93
N GLY A 452 -14.31 14.07 13.27
CA GLY A 452 -13.28 14.85 12.59
C GLY A 452 -12.76 15.98 13.48
N ILE A 453 -11.46 16.27 13.41
CA ILE A 453 -10.83 17.34 14.18
C ILE A 453 -10.01 18.21 13.23
N PHE A 454 -10.35 19.49 13.11
CA PHE A 454 -9.67 20.45 12.25
C PHE A 454 -9.09 21.60 13.08
N THR A 455 -7.79 21.83 12.96
CA THR A 455 -7.08 22.86 13.72
C THR A 455 -6.78 24.13 12.93
N GLY A 456 -7.35 24.26 11.73
CA GLY A 456 -7.06 25.40 10.85
C GLY A 456 -5.62 25.41 10.36
N GLY A 457 -5.23 26.42 9.60
CA GLY A 457 -3.88 26.60 9.06
C GLY A 457 -3.02 27.65 9.77
N PHE A 458 -3.61 28.45 10.69
CA PHE A 458 -2.92 29.58 11.32
C PHE A 458 -3.06 29.56 12.84
N ASN A 459 -2.87 28.42 13.46
CA ASN A 459 -2.92 28.24 14.90
C ASN A 459 -1.65 27.54 15.40
N PRO A 460 -0.51 28.25 15.52
CA PRO A 460 0.82 27.64 15.70
C PRO A 460 0.98 26.83 16.98
N ARG A 461 0.15 27.05 17.99
CA ARG A 461 0.18 26.30 19.25
C ARG A 461 -0.70 25.05 19.23
N ALA A 462 -1.49 24.83 18.16
CA ALA A 462 -2.50 23.78 18.13
C ALA A 462 -1.89 22.37 18.17
N VAL A 463 -2.50 21.54 19.01
CA VAL A 463 -2.51 20.07 18.97
C VAL A 463 -3.97 19.66 18.83
N ALA A 464 -4.33 18.92 17.82
CA ALA A 464 -5.74 18.56 17.63
C ALA A 464 -6.25 17.68 18.78
N LEU A 465 -5.50 16.63 19.12
CA LEU A 465 -5.79 15.74 20.26
C LEU A 465 -4.51 15.48 21.05
N LEU A 466 -4.47 15.99 22.30
CA LEU A 466 -3.44 15.66 23.27
C LEU A 466 -3.96 14.58 24.22
N TRP A 467 -3.32 13.41 24.18
CA TRP A 467 -3.82 12.19 24.79
C TRP A 467 -2.92 11.68 25.92
N HIS A 468 -3.42 11.80 27.15
CA HIS A 468 -2.77 11.25 28.34
C HIS A 468 -3.52 10.06 28.95
N SER A 469 -4.58 9.58 28.29
CA SER A 469 -5.46 8.52 28.82
C SER A 469 -4.77 7.18 28.94
N GLY A 470 -5.31 6.31 29.76
CA GLY A 470 -4.70 5.04 30.13
C GLY A 470 -4.97 3.91 29.14
N LYS A 471 -4.55 2.72 29.51
CA LYS A 471 -4.61 1.51 28.66
C LYS A 471 -6.03 1.06 28.27
N ASP A 472 -7.05 1.45 29.01
CA ASP A 472 -8.44 1.07 28.78
C ASP A 472 -9.21 2.13 27.98
N SER A 473 -8.51 2.94 27.24
CA SER A 473 -9.05 4.03 26.41
C SER A 473 -9.01 3.66 24.91
N LEU A 474 -9.85 4.36 24.12
CA LEU A 474 -10.04 4.08 22.70
C LEU A 474 -10.14 5.40 21.89
N VAL A 475 -9.40 5.44 20.79
CA VAL A 475 -9.59 6.42 19.70
C VAL A 475 -9.84 5.62 18.44
N ASP A 476 -11.04 5.76 17.85
CA ASP A 476 -11.47 4.94 16.73
C ASP A 476 -12.24 5.77 15.69
N ASP A 477 -12.06 5.45 14.40
CA ASP A 477 -12.70 6.18 13.29
C ASP A 477 -12.54 7.71 13.43
N VAL A 478 -11.35 8.16 13.85
CA VAL A 478 -11.05 9.59 14.02
C VAL A 478 -10.17 10.06 12.88
N ARG A 479 -10.61 11.16 12.29
CA ARG A 479 -9.86 11.83 11.25
C ARG A 479 -9.35 13.19 11.72
N PHE A 480 -8.05 13.43 11.53
CA PHE A 480 -7.46 14.75 11.63
C PHE A 480 -7.59 15.43 10.27
N LEU A 481 -8.39 16.47 10.19
CA LEU A 481 -8.79 17.05 8.93
C LEU A 481 -7.71 17.92 8.32
N GLY A 482 -7.38 17.64 7.08
CA GLY A 482 -6.50 18.43 6.23
C GLY A 482 -7.14 18.64 4.86
N GLY A 483 -6.32 18.76 3.81
CA GLY A 483 -6.83 19.01 2.46
C GLY A 483 -7.46 17.79 1.80
N HIS A 484 -6.84 16.66 1.96
CA HIS A 484 -7.20 15.44 1.24
C HIS A 484 -8.52 14.84 1.73
N GLY A 485 -9.44 14.55 0.82
CA GLY A 485 -10.68 13.82 1.11
C GLY A 485 -11.68 14.52 2.04
N THR A 486 -11.52 15.79 2.38
CA THR A 486 -12.42 16.54 3.25
C THR A 486 -13.41 17.37 2.45
N ASN A 487 -14.67 17.38 2.85
CA ASN A 487 -15.70 18.20 2.24
C ASN A 487 -16.27 19.25 3.20
N ASN A 488 -16.60 20.41 2.65
CA ASN A 488 -17.39 21.40 3.35
C ASN A 488 -18.85 20.93 3.50
N PRO A 489 -19.62 21.51 4.45
CA PRO A 489 -21.04 21.17 4.64
C PRO A 489 -21.91 21.34 3.40
N ASP A 490 -21.52 22.19 2.45
CA ASP A 490 -22.21 22.41 1.19
C ASP A 490 -21.86 21.35 0.11
N GLY A 491 -21.02 20.38 0.44
CA GLY A 491 -20.54 19.33 -0.46
C GLY A 491 -19.39 19.76 -1.37
N THR A 492 -18.90 21.00 -1.24
CA THR A 492 -17.64 21.38 -1.88
C THR A 492 -16.47 20.80 -1.14
N ARG A 493 -15.39 20.48 -1.85
CA ARG A 493 -14.19 19.91 -1.24
C ARG A 493 -13.50 20.97 -0.38
N MET A 494 -13.30 20.65 0.88
CA MET A 494 -12.37 21.40 1.72
C MET A 494 -10.96 21.11 1.23
N ASN A 495 -10.24 22.15 0.89
CA ASN A 495 -8.87 21.99 0.43
C ASN A 495 -8.06 23.18 0.95
N PRO A 496 -7.50 23.08 2.15
CA PRO A 496 -6.63 24.12 2.71
C PRO A 496 -5.29 24.22 1.93
N TYR A 497 -4.97 23.19 1.15
CA TYR A 497 -3.86 23.17 0.20
C TYR A 497 -4.37 23.58 -1.18
N ASN A 498 -3.67 23.26 -2.22
CA ASN A 498 -4.18 23.45 -3.58
C ASN A 498 -4.94 22.20 -4.08
N ALA A 499 -5.67 22.36 -5.18
CA ALA A 499 -6.51 21.29 -5.73
C ALA A 499 -5.71 20.12 -6.36
N THR A 500 -4.41 20.20 -6.36
CA THR A 500 -3.53 19.22 -7.02
C THR A 500 -2.72 18.39 -6.04
N HIS A 501 -2.93 18.54 -4.72
CA HIS A 501 -2.12 17.92 -3.68
C HIS A 501 -0.62 18.22 -3.82
N SER A 502 -0.28 19.32 -4.44
CA SER A 502 1.10 19.79 -4.49
C SER A 502 1.32 20.86 -3.43
N ALA A 503 2.54 21.02 -2.95
CA ALA A 503 2.90 22.08 -2.06
C ALA A 503 2.46 23.42 -2.66
N ASP A 504 1.88 24.24 -1.84
CA ASP A 504 1.64 25.63 -2.22
C ASP A 504 3.01 26.26 -2.48
N PRO A 505 3.22 26.80 -3.68
CA PRO A 505 4.49 27.46 -4.00
C PRO A 505 4.76 28.73 -3.18
N ASN A 506 3.81 29.14 -2.32
CA ASN A 506 4.01 30.24 -1.43
C ASN A 506 5.00 29.88 -0.31
N PRO A 507 6.24 30.36 -0.34
CA PRO A 507 7.25 30.00 0.65
C PRO A 507 6.97 30.57 2.05
N HIS A 508 5.95 31.40 2.18
CA HIS A 508 5.54 32.01 3.44
C HIS A 508 4.39 31.27 4.12
N ARG A 509 3.84 30.24 3.50
CA ARG A 509 2.83 29.43 4.13
C ARG A 509 3.48 28.46 5.12
N PRO A 510 3.13 28.50 6.40
CA PRO A 510 3.73 27.64 7.41
C PRO A 510 3.04 26.27 7.45
N TRP A 511 3.30 25.44 6.48
CA TRP A 511 2.74 24.09 6.36
C TRP A 511 3.06 23.16 7.52
N ASP A 512 4.05 23.48 8.33
CA ASP A 512 4.51 22.72 9.49
C ASP A 512 4.49 23.55 10.77
N SER A 513 3.61 24.53 10.84
CA SER A 513 3.59 25.50 11.94
C SER A 513 2.98 24.97 13.24
N GLN A 514 2.18 23.89 13.14
CA GLN A 514 1.45 23.35 14.31
C GLN A 514 2.21 22.16 14.92
N TYR A 515 1.86 21.85 16.16
CA TYR A 515 2.29 20.63 16.83
C TYR A 515 1.60 19.41 16.23
N PRO A 516 2.08 18.16 16.55
CA PRO A 516 1.49 16.94 15.99
C PRO A 516 -0.02 16.88 16.14
N SER A 517 -0.72 16.40 15.09
CA SER A 517 -2.19 16.35 15.09
C SER A 517 -2.70 15.44 16.21
N LEU A 518 -2.21 14.19 16.27
CA LEU A 518 -2.37 13.32 17.43
C LEU A 518 -1.08 13.28 18.23
N TRP A 519 -1.14 13.73 19.46
CA TRP A 519 -0.01 13.61 20.37
C TRP A 519 -0.39 12.77 21.60
N VAL A 520 0.10 11.54 21.65
CA VAL A 520 -0.01 10.69 22.83
C VAL A 520 1.21 10.98 23.71
N ASP A 521 1.02 11.61 24.87
CA ASP A 521 2.11 11.95 25.79
C ASP A 521 1.85 11.32 27.16
N GLY A 522 2.64 10.31 27.52
CA GLY A 522 2.48 9.56 28.75
C GLY A 522 1.20 8.72 28.82
N GLY A 523 0.48 8.59 27.73
CA GLY A 523 -0.77 7.84 27.58
C GLY A 523 -0.59 6.49 26.88
N GLY A 524 -1.72 5.80 26.61
CA GLY A 524 -1.78 4.54 25.90
C GLY A 524 -3.22 4.23 25.47
N GLY A 525 -3.54 2.95 25.31
CA GLY A 525 -4.87 2.50 24.89
C GLY A 525 -4.90 1.94 23.49
N THR A 526 -6.09 1.87 22.90
CA THR A 526 -6.33 1.36 21.55
C THR A 526 -6.58 2.50 20.58
N PHE A 527 -5.94 2.42 19.41
CA PHE A 527 -6.08 3.39 18.31
C PHE A 527 -6.42 2.59 17.05
N ALA A 528 -7.63 2.77 16.51
CA ALA A 528 -8.10 2.04 15.35
C ALA A 528 -8.64 3.00 14.29
N ASN A 529 -8.45 2.67 13.02
CA ASN A 529 -8.96 3.45 11.89
C ASN A 529 -8.68 4.96 12.00
N ILE A 530 -7.40 5.31 12.19
CA ILE A 530 -6.95 6.69 12.32
C ILE A 530 -6.37 7.19 10.99
N TRP A 531 -6.79 8.39 10.58
CA TRP A 531 -6.25 9.02 9.39
C TRP A 531 -5.89 10.49 9.61
N THR A 532 -4.66 10.86 9.26
CA THR A 532 -4.16 12.23 9.37
C THR A 532 -3.45 12.66 8.10
N PRO A 533 -4.20 13.11 7.06
CA PRO A 533 -3.61 13.59 5.83
C PRO A 533 -3.57 15.11 5.74
N ASP A 534 -2.52 15.67 5.18
CA ASP A 534 -2.40 17.08 4.79
C ASP A 534 -2.75 18.08 5.92
N THR A 535 -2.44 17.79 7.15
CA THR A 535 -2.64 18.77 8.23
C THR A 535 -1.48 19.78 8.28
N PHE A 536 -1.68 20.93 8.94
CA PHE A 536 -0.61 21.92 9.10
C PHE A 536 0.37 21.58 10.23
N ALA A 537 0.32 20.36 10.70
CA ALA A 537 1.16 19.87 11.78
C ALA A 537 2.58 19.50 11.30
N GLN A 538 3.55 19.68 12.17
CA GLN A 538 4.93 19.23 11.91
C GLN A 538 5.07 17.71 11.82
N ALA A 539 4.11 16.96 12.34
CA ALA A 539 3.97 15.52 12.20
C ALA A 539 2.49 15.12 12.30
N GLY A 540 2.08 14.07 11.61
CA GLY A 540 0.73 13.53 11.77
C GLY A 540 0.54 12.97 13.18
N ILE A 541 1.46 12.12 13.62
CA ILE A 541 1.38 11.38 14.89
C ILE A 541 2.68 11.55 15.68
N LEU A 542 2.56 11.83 16.97
CA LEU A 542 3.64 11.69 17.93
C LEU A 542 3.17 10.85 19.12
N VAL A 543 3.88 9.77 19.42
CA VAL A 543 3.73 9.05 20.70
C VAL A 543 5.00 9.28 21.51
N SER A 544 4.85 9.74 22.74
CA SER A 544 6.01 10.11 23.57
C SER A 544 5.83 9.78 25.05
N ASN A 545 6.98 9.54 25.70
CA ASN A 545 7.14 9.46 27.17
C ASN A 545 6.18 8.49 27.85
N THR A 546 5.96 7.32 27.25
CA THR A 546 5.01 6.35 27.81
C THR A 546 5.55 4.92 27.87
N THR A 547 5.17 4.24 28.96
CA THR A 547 5.30 2.78 29.13
C THR A 547 3.92 2.13 29.24
N ILE A 548 2.84 2.89 29.17
CA ILE A 548 1.48 2.39 29.12
C ILE A 548 1.29 1.65 27.78
N PRO A 549 0.78 0.42 27.79
CA PRO A 549 0.55 -0.33 26.57
C PRO A 549 -0.32 0.43 25.57
N GLY A 550 0.11 0.42 24.33
CA GLY A 550 -0.63 0.96 23.19
C GLY A 550 -0.79 -0.08 22.10
N PHE A 551 -1.97 -0.08 21.48
CA PHE A 551 -2.32 -0.95 20.36
C PHE A 551 -2.82 -0.09 19.21
N VAL A 552 -2.20 -0.24 18.05
CA VAL A 552 -2.62 0.44 16.83
C VAL A 552 -3.10 -0.60 15.84
N TYR A 553 -4.33 -0.43 15.37
CA TYR A 553 -4.96 -1.26 14.36
C TYR A 553 -5.41 -0.37 13.21
N GLU A 554 -4.62 -0.36 12.13
CA GLU A 554 -4.81 0.50 10.97
C GLU A 554 -4.70 2.01 11.31
N LEU A 555 -3.62 2.60 10.85
CA LEU A 555 -3.36 4.02 10.99
C LEU A 555 -2.63 4.54 9.75
N SER A 556 -3.18 5.59 9.16
CA SER A 556 -2.58 6.24 8.01
C SER A 556 -2.18 7.69 8.34
N SER A 557 -0.92 8.03 8.09
CA SER A 557 -0.38 9.38 8.19
C SER A 557 0.24 9.79 6.87
N GLU A 558 -0.20 10.91 6.31
CA GLU A 558 0.08 11.25 4.93
C GLU A 558 0.38 12.74 4.74
N HIS A 559 1.40 13.03 3.94
CA HIS A 559 1.68 14.35 3.37
C HIS A 559 2.02 15.43 4.41
N HIS A 560 2.72 15.07 5.49
CA HIS A 560 3.24 16.05 6.45
C HIS A 560 4.63 16.53 6.04
N VAL A 561 4.97 17.76 6.38
CA VAL A 561 6.18 18.41 5.87
C VAL A 561 7.45 17.83 6.48
N ARG A 562 7.45 17.45 7.76
CA ARG A 562 8.66 17.00 8.46
C ARG A 562 8.68 15.53 8.79
N ALA A 563 7.57 15.00 9.28
CA ALA A 563 7.49 13.59 9.64
C ALA A 563 6.05 13.10 9.61
N GLU A 564 5.86 11.84 9.25
CA GLU A 564 4.55 11.22 9.34
C GLU A 564 4.28 10.69 10.75
N ILE A 565 5.10 9.76 11.24
CA ILE A 565 4.92 9.13 12.55
C ILE A 565 6.21 9.23 13.36
N LYS A 566 6.11 9.66 14.61
CA LYS A 566 7.23 9.73 15.55
C LYS A 566 6.91 8.94 16.82
N LEU A 567 7.80 8.03 17.19
CA LEU A 567 7.76 7.25 18.41
C LEU A 567 8.98 7.61 19.26
N LYS A 568 8.79 8.26 20.41
CA LYS A 568 9.90 8.79 21.19
C LYS A 568 9.77 8.45 22.66
N ASN A 569 10.76 7.74 23.22
CA ASN A 569 10.80 7.36 24.62
C ASN A 569 9.52 6.58 25.03
N ILE A 570 9.23 5.51 24.27
CA ILE A 570 8.05 4.65 24.51
C ILE A 570 8.44 3.20 24.65
N SER A 571 7.58 2.43 25.29
CA SER A 571 7.71 0.97 25.36
C SER A 571 6.35 0.27 25.45
N ASN A 572 6.33 -1.03 25.12
CA ASN A 572 5.15 -1.90 25.15
C ASN A 572 4.05 -1.50 24.17
N TRP A 573 4.42 -1.12 22.95
CA TRP A 573 3.48 -0.77 21.89
C TRP A 573 3.46 -1.81 20.78
N GLN A 574 2.27 -2.09 20.28
CA GLN A 574 2.00 -2.96 19.13
C GLN A 574 1.32 -2.12 18.05
N LEU A 575 1.98 -2.02 16.90
CA LEU A 575 1.55 -1.14 15.82
C LEU A 575 1.37 -1.99 14.56
N TYR A 576 0.12 -2.23 14.18
CA TYR A 576 -0.22 -3.07 13.05
C TYR A 576 -0.90 -2.26 11.95
N ALA A 577 -0.58 -2.57 10.70
CA ALA A 577 -1.12 -1.92 9.54
C ALA A 577 -0.91 -0.39 9.56
N LEU A 578 0.34 0.03 9.80
CA LEU A 578 0.72 1.43 9.63
C LEU A 578 0.90 1.74 8.14
N GLN A 579 0.36 2.85 7.70
CA GLN A 579 0.65 3.43 6.40
C GLN A 579 1.27 4.82 6.59
N THR A 580 2.34 5.09 5.85
CA THR A 580 2.86 6.44 5.66
C THR A 580 2.93 6.75 4.18
N GLU A 581 2.63 7.98 3.80
CA GLU A 581 2.63 8.37 2.40
C GLU A 581 3.19 9.77 2.21
N GLU A 582 4.22 9.88 1.37
CA GLU A 582 4.77 11.16 0.96
C GLU A 582 4.47 11.43 -0.51
N GLU A 583 4.18 12.69 -0.83
CA GLU A 583 3.99 13.19 -2.19
C GLU A 583 4.96 14.30 -2.54
N SER A 584 5.12 14.57 -3.84
CA SER A 584 5.91 15.71 -4.28
C SER A 584 5.28 17.02 -3.78
N GLY A 585 6.13 17.92 -3.38
CA GLY A 585 5.71 19.23 -2.88
C GLY A 585 5.90 19.33 -1.37
N GLU A 586 4.84 19.11 -0.59
CA GLU A 586 4.87 19.33 0.86
C GLU A 586 5.68 18.29 1.61
N SER A 587 5.60 17.03 1.24
CA SER A 587 6.17 15.92 2.04
C SER A 587 7.35 15.18 1.40
N GLN A 588 7.87 15.65 0.29
CA GLN A 588 8.95 14.91 -0.37
C GLN A 588 10.24 14.73 0.45
N ASP A 589 10.45 15.57 1.45
CA ASP A 589 11.59 15.51 2.38
C ASP A 589 11.15 15.09 3.79
N ALA A 590 9.94 14.58 3.96
CA ALA A 590 9.43 14.10 5.23
C ALA A 590 10.03 12.74 5.59
N SER A 591 10.21 12.50 6.87
CA SER A 591 10.58 11.20 7.43
C SER A 591 9.30 10.39 7.71
N SER A 592 9.23 9.17 7.20
CA SER A 592 8.03 8.35 7.31
C SER A 592 7.80 7.85 8.73
N LEU A 593 8.78 7.15 9.30
CA LEU A 593 8.68 6.62 10.67
C LEU A 593 9.99 6.86 11.43
N GLU A 594 9.90 7.55 12.55
CA GLU A 594 11.04 7.75 13.46
C GLU A 594 10.82 7.02 14.79
N ILE A 595 11.84 6.30 15.25
CA ILE A 595 11.84 5.54 16.51
C ILE A 595 13.06 5.95 17.33
N ASP A 596 12.84 6.73 18.38
CA ASP A 596 13.89 7.28 19.22
C ASP A 596 13.73 6.81 20.68
N HIS A 597 14.81 6.37 21.34
CA HIS A 597 14.87 6.01 22.77
C HIS A 597 13.73 5.07 23.19
N SER A 598 13.39 4.10 22.34
CA SER A 598 12.20 3.27 22.50
C SER A 598 12.56 1.79 22.59
N SER A 599 11.67 0.99 23.22
CA SER A 599 11.89 -0.45 23.34
C SER A 599 10.58 -1.24 23.34
N ASP A 600 10.70 -2.55 23.14
CA ASP A 600 9.58 -3.49 23.25
C ASP A 600 8.42 -3.09 22.31
N LEU A 601 8.75 -2.84 21.05
CA LEU A 601 7.79 -2.48 20.01
C LEU A 601 7.63 -3.63 19.01
N THR A 602 6.40 -3.88 18.58
CA THR A 602 6.10 -4.72 17.41
C THR A 602 5.47 -3.87 16.33
N ILE A 603 6.07 -3.86 15.16
CA ILE A 603 5.57 -3.16 13.98
C ILE A 603 5.32 -4.21 12.91
N ALA A 604 4.07 -4.38 12.52
CA ALA A 604 3.66 -5.43 11.58
C ALA A 604 2.80 -4.87 10.44
N ASN A 605 3.00 -5.39 9.22
CA ASN A 605 2.36 -4.90 8.01
C ASN A 605 2.53 -3.37 7.87
N TYR A 606 3.76 -2.90 7.94
CA TYR A 606 4.09 -1.50 7.72
C TYR A 606 4.27 -1.23 6.23
N HIS A 607 3.54 -0.25 5.73
CA HIS A 607 3.57 0.19 4.34
C HIS A 607 4.02 1.65 4.27
N GLY A 608 5.16 1.89 3.65
CA GLY A 608 5.70 3.22 3.39
C GLY A 608 5.67 3.56 1.90
N TYR A 609 4.99 4.64 1.53
CA TYR A 609 4.85 5.04 0.13
C TYR A 609 5.50 6.39 -0.14
N ARG A 610 6.14 6.47 -1.30
CA ARG A 610 6.60 7.73 -1.89
C ARG A 610 6.00 7.81 -3.28
N VAL A 611 4.86 8.48 -3.35
CA VAL A 611 4.00 8.44 -4.54
C VAL A 611 3.96 9.78 -5.26
N THR A 612 3.15 9.90 -6.25
CA THR A 612 2.78 11.07 -7.04
C THR A 612 3.90 12.09 -7.28
N HIS A 613 4.57 11.97 -8.42
CA HIS A 613 5.58 12.92 -8.91
C HIS A 613 6.80 13.12 -7.99
N MET A 614 7.11 12.14 -7.15
CA MET A 614 8.35 12.21 -6.38
C MET A 614 9.54 12.28 -7.33
N GLU A 615 10.43 13.21 -7.08
CA GLU A 615 11.61 13.44 -7.91
C GLU A 615 12.92 13.09 -7.21
N LYS A 616 12.85 12.90 -5.91
CA LYS A 616 14.02 12.74 -5.05
C LYS A 616 13.88 11.51 -4.17
N PRO A 617 14.86 10.59 -4.18
CA PRO A 617 14.91 9.52 -3.20
C PRO A 617 15.04 10.08 -1.80
N PHE A 618 14.49 9.33 -0.84
CA PHE A 618 14.72 9.62 0.56
C PHE A 618 15.59 8.51 1.15
N PRO A 619 16.57 8.82 2.03
CA PRO A 619 17.56 7.84 2.45
C PRO A 619 16.97 6.60 3.13
N TYR A 620 15.81 6.71 3.79
CA TYR A 620 15.21 5.61 4.56
C TYR A 620 13.70 5.80 4.75
N ALA A 621 12.99 4.70 4.90
CA ALA A 621 11.59 4.75 5.35
C ALA A 621 11.52 4.84 6.88
N VAL A 622 12.34 4.08 7.58
CA VAL A 622 12.36 4.04 9.05
C VAL A 622 13.73 4.49 9.59
N ARG A 623 13.71 5.47 10.48
CA ARG A 623 14.90 5.88 11.24
C ARG A 623 14.79 5.35 12.68
N VAL A 624 15.83 4.67 13.12
CA VAL A 624 15.93 4.15 14.49
C VAL A 624 17.14 4.76 15.18
N ALA A 625 16.97 5.25 16.41
CA ALA A 625 18.06 5.73 17.23
C ALA A 625 17.85 5.35 18.70
N ASP A 626 18.92 4.96 19.40
CA ASP A 626 18.95 4.61 20.82
C ASP A 626 17.80 3.68 21.26
N SER A 627 17.44 2.76 20.39
CA SER A 627 16.26 1.90 20.56
C SER A 627 16.65 0.43 20.51
N ASN A 628 15.87 -0.43 21.16
CA ASN A 628 16.15 -1.86 21.20
C ASN A 628 14.88 -2.70 21.38
N ASN A 629 14.99 -3.99 21.12
CA ASN A 629 13.87 -4.92 21.17
C ASN A 629 12.69 -4.46 20.32
N ILE A 630 12.99 -4.08 19.08
CA ILE A 630 12.01 -3.69 18.06
C ILE A 630 11.82 -4.86 17.11
N HIS A 631 10.59 -5.30 16.96
CA HIS A 631 10.21 -6.43 16.11
C HIS A 631 9.51 -5.92 14.86
N PHE A 632 10.17 -6.04 13.71
CA PHE A 632 9.57 -5.77 12.42
C PHE A 632 9.06 -7.06 11.79
N ARG A 633 7.79 -7.04 11.33
CA ARG A 633 7.10 -8.13 10.65
C ARG A 633 6.42 -7.58 9.41
N ASN A 634 6.68 -8.18 8.25
CA ASN A 634 6.08 -7.74 7.00
C ASN A 634 6.28 -6.23 6.76
N VAL A 635 7.49 -5.85 6.42
CA VAL A 635 7.84 -4.45 6.06
C VAL A 635 7.83 -4.31 4.56
N HIS A 636 7.13 -3.28 4.09
CA HIS A 636 6.79 -3.08 2.73
C HIS A 636 6.98 -1.61 2.34
N VAL A 637 8.16 -1.26 1.86
CA VAL A 637 8.54 0.12 1.54
C VAL A 637 9.08 0.30 0.12
N ASP A 638 8.94 -0.72 -0.71
CA ASP A 638 9.11 -0.61 -2.14
C ASP A 638 7.77 -0.28 -2.80
N ALA A 639 7.67 0.90 -3.34
CA ALA A 639 6.43 1.35 -3.92
C ALA A 639 5.97 0.60 -5.18
N ASN A 640 6.84 -0.24 -5.73
CA ASN A 640 6.47 -1.10 -6.86
C ASN A 640 6.04 -2.50 -6.44
N SER A 641 6.03 -2.73 -5.19
CA SER A 641 5.94 -4.04 -4.61
C SER A 641 4.59 -4.71 -4.76
N SER A 642 3.55 -4.01 -5.05
CA SER A 642 2.24 -4.60 -5.24
C SER A 642 1.97 -5.11 -6.65
N ILE A 643 2.97 -5.33 -7.46
CA ILE A 643 2.80 -5.94 -8.75
C ILE A 643 2.64 -7.44 -8.58
N GLY A 644 1.40 -7.86 -8.56
CA GLY A 644 1.07 -9.27 -8.56
C GLY A 644 1.20 -9.92 -9.92
N LEU A 645 1.08 -11.23 -9.94
CA LEU A 645 0.96 -11.98 -11.16
C LEU A 645 -0.42 -11.80 -11.77
N CYS A 646 -0.49 -11.74 -13.09
CA CYS A 646 -1.76 -11.77 -13.77
C CYS A 646 -2.41 -13.14 -13.65
N ASP A 647 -3.73 -13.19 -13.49
CA ASP A 647 -4.46 -14.45 -13.50
C ASP A 647 -4.45 -15.10 -14.90
N GLY A 648 -4.88 -16.37 -14.98
CA GLY A 648 -4.94 -17.11 -16.23
C GLY A 648 -5.85 -16.51 -17.30
N ASN A 649 -6.66 -15.50 -16.97
CA ASN A 649 -7.50 -14.77 -17.89
C ASN A 649 -6.86 -13.44 -18.34
N GLY A 650 -5.66 -13.16 -17.84
CA GLY A 650 -4.92 -11.94 -18.14
C GLY A 650 -5.35 -10.72 -17.32
N ALA A 651 -6.24 -10.86 -16.34
CA ALA A 651 -6.47 -9.80 -15.37
C ALA A 651 -5.33 -9.75 -14.37
N CYS A 652 -4.72 -8.61 -14.22
CA CYS A 652 -3.58 -8.40 -13.35
C CYS A 652 -4.03 -7.60 -12.14
N ARG A 653 -3.34 -8.00 -11.07
CA ARG A 653 -3.61 -7.34 -9.87
C ARG A 653 -2.53 -6.54 -9.45
N GLN A 654 -2.42 -5.62 -9.14
CA GLN A 654 -1.78 -4.93 -8.77
C GLN A 654 -1.30 -4.02 -8.67
N ALA A 655 -0.56 -3.49 -8.53
CA ALA A 655 0.29 -2.53 -8.27
C ALA A 655 -0.35 -1.39 -7.86
N VAL A 656 -0.14 -1.07 -6.78
CA VAL A 656 -0.83 -0.02 -6.20
C VAL A 656 -0.31 1.29 -6.64
N ARG A 657 0.93 1.57 -6.40
CA ARG A 657 1.52 2.87 -6.70
C ARG A 657 2.96 2.66 -7.06
N SER A 658 3.39 3.20 -8.18
CA SER A 658 4.80 3.16 -8.53
C SER A 658 5.47 4.45 -8.10
N ASN A 659 6.58 4.31 -7.41
CA ASN A 659 7.50 5.42 -7.20
C ASN A 659 8.43 5.55 -8.39
N LYS A 660 8.60 6.74 -8.87
CA LYS A 660 9.72 7.05 -9.76
C LYS A 660 11.04 6.97 -8.97
N VAL A 661 10.98 7.29 -7.69
CA VAL A 661 12.15 7.34 -6.81
C VAL A 661 11.78 6.82 -5.41
N PRO A 662 12.05 5.56 -5.12
CA PRO A 662 11.70 4.94 -3.83
C PRO A 662 12.62 5.40 -2.69
N TYR A 663 12.44 4.81 -1.51
CA TYR A 663 13.44 4.90 -0.45
C TYR A 663 14.73 4.20 -0.86
N GLU A 664 15.87 4.73 -0.43
CA GLU A 664 17.15 4.05 -0.62
C GLU A 664 17.22 2.80 0.25
N ASP A 665 16.88 2.93 1.53
CA ASP A 665 16.89 1.86 2.51
C ASP A 665 15.52 1.74 3.20
N ALA A 666 15.17 0.55 3.63
CA ALA A 666 13.99 0.36 4.45
C ALA A 666 14.20 0.94 5.85
N ILE A 667 15.34 0.63 6.48
CA ILE A 667 15.61 1.06 7.85
C ILE A 667 17.06 1.54 7.96
N VAL A 668 17.26 2.66 8.66
CA VAL A 668 18.58 3.12 9.11
C VAL A 668 18.60 3.12 10.64
N ASP A 669 19.51 2.37 11.24
CA ASP A 669 19.79 2.43 12.67
C ASP A 669 21.02 3.33 12.90
N GLN A 670 20.78 4.54 13.38
CA GLN A 670 21.81 5.53 13.58
C GLN A 670 22.77 5.19 14.73
N THR A 671 22.29 4.48 15.74
CA THR A 671 23.12 4.08 16.89
C THR A 671 24.07 2.94 16.53
N LEU A 672 23.58 1.99 15.76
CA LEU A 672 24.37 0.86 15.31
C LEU A 672 25.22 1.18 14.07
N HIS A 673 24.96 2.30 13.40
CA HIS A 673 25.50 2.64 12.08
C HIS A 673 25.26 1.52 11.07
N ALA A 674 24.01 1.05 11.02
CA ALA A 674 23.61 -0.06 10.20
C ALA A 674 22.39 0.29 9.34
N GLU A 675 22.32 -0.30 8.15
CA GLU A 675 21.28 -0.06 7.17
C GLU A 675 20.62 -1.38 6.77
N VAL A 676 19.31 -1.34 6.55
CA VAL A 676 18.52 -2.43 5.99
C VAL A 676 18.11 -2.01 4.58
N ARG A 677 18.77 -2.57 3.59
CA ARG A 677 18.59 -2.22 2.17
C ARG A 677 17.50 -3.02 1.49
N ASP A 678 17.18 -4.20 2.01
CA ASP A 678 16.00 -4.95 1.56
C ASP A 678 14.75 -4.15 1.94
N ARG A 679 13.97 -3.73 0.94
CA ARG A 679 12.78 -2.88 1.10
C ARG A 679 11.51 -3.70 1.36
N GLU A 680 11.61 -5.00 1.15
CA GLU A 680 10.55 -5.99 1.35
C GLU A 680 11.11 -7.13 2.18
N PHE A 681 10.59 -7.37 3.37
CA PHE A 681 11.03 -8.51 4.18
C PHE A 681 10.00 -8.91 5.24
N ALA A 682 9.95 -10.20 5.54
CA ALA A 682 9.02 -10.77 6.50
C ALA A 682 9.47 -10.60 7.97
N TRP A 683 10.80 -10.59 8.23
CA TRP A 683 11.27 -10.69 9.62
C TRP A 683 12.59 -9.94 9.86
N LEU A 684 12.57 -9.09 10.91
CA LEU A 684 13.77 -8.49 11.48
C LEU A 684 13.53 -8.18 12.96
N ASP A 685 14.48 -8.54 13.81
CA ASP A 685 14.51 -8.14 15.21
C ASP A 685 15.73 -7.25 15.49
N LEU A 686 15.48 -6.03 15.97
CA LEU A 686 16.52 -5.12 16.44
C LEU A 686 16.77 -5.36 17.93
N SER A 687 17.85 -6.08 18.24
CA SER A 687 18.21 -6.44 19.62
C SER A 687 19.05 -5.38 20.35
N GLY A 688 19.40 -4.29 19.70
CA GLY A 688 20.33 -3.28 20.24
C GLY A 688 21.80 -3.73 20.32
N ASN A 689 22.10 -4.94 19.92
CA ASN A 689 23.49 -5.42 19.83
C ASN A 689 24.11 -5.02 18.52
N LYS A 690 25.35 -4.53 18.57
CA LYS A 690 26.08 -4.23 17.32
C LYS A 690 26.19 -5.49 16.47
N PRO A 691 25.81 -5.41 15.20
CA PRO A 691 26.10 -6.48 14.26
C PRO A 691 27.59 -6.78 14.26
N VAL A 692 27.95 -8.04 14.23
CA VAL A 692 29.33 -8.41 13.91
C VAL A 692 29.53 -7.95 12.47
N SER A 693 30.41 -6.98 12.23
CA SER A 693 30.73 -6.53 10.88
C SER A 693 31.33 -7.70 10.11
N VAL A 694 30.53 -8.34 9.32
CA VAL A 694 31.00 -9.35 8.38
C VAL A 694 31.34 -8.59 7.10
N SER A 695 32.61 -8.42 6.84
CA SER A 695 33.06 -7.95 5.53
C SER A 695 32.66 -9.00 4.50
N HIS A 696 31.63 -8.72 3.70
CA HIS A 696 31.06 -9.64 2.75
C HIS A 696 31.68 -9.59 1.34
N ALA A 697 32.72 -8.83 1.12
CA ALA A 697 33.46 -8.97 -0.12
C ALA A 697 34.16 -10.32 -0.11
N ALA A 698 33.54 -11.34 -0.75
CA ALA A 698 34.26 -12.56 -1.05
C ALA A 698 35.54 -12.16 -1.82
N SER A 699 36.68 -12.46 -1.26
CA SER A 699 38.00 -11.98 -1.72
C SER A 699 38.38 -12.37 -3.17
N ASN A 700 37.51 -13.12 -3.85
CA ASN A 700 37.62 -13.58 -5.22
C ASN A 700 36.72 -12.83 -6.23
N LEU A 701 35.83 -11.97 -5.78
CA LEU A 701 34.93 -11.20 -6.66
C LEU A 701 35.52 -9.87 -7.11
N ILE A 702 36.46 -9.36 -6.34
CA ILE A 702 37.22 -8.15 -6.66
C ILE A 702 38.70 -8.46 -6.85
N GLU A 703 39.38 -7.64 -7.63
CA GLU A 703 40.82 -7.78 -7.84
C GLU A 703 41.57 -7.65 -6.49
N LYS A 704 42.63 -8.41 -6.32
CA LYS A 704 43.34 -8.46 -5.04
C LYS A 704 43.88 -7.07 -4.63
N GLY A 705 43.35 -6.58 -3.52
CA GLY A 705 43.70 -5.26 -2.98
C GLY A 705 42.82 -4.12 -3.51
N ALA A 706 41.88 -4.38 -4.42
CA ALA A 706 40.90 -3.40 -4.86
C ALA A 706 39.87 -3.13 -3.77
N GLN A 707 39.30 -1.94 -3.80
CA GLN A 707 38.20 -1.51 -2.96
C GLN A 707 37.15 -0.83 -3.83
N VAL A 708 35.92 -0.69 -3.33
CA VAL A 708 34.92 0.16 -3.96
C VAL A 708 35.35 1.62 -3.72
N GLU A 709 35.60 2.33 -4.79
CA GLU A 709 36.08 3.72 -4.77
C GLU A 709 34.99 4.65 -5.27
N ARG A 710 34.74 5.75 -4.58
CA ARG A 710 33.89 6.83 -5.05
C ARG A 710 34.64 7.70 -6.04
N LEU A 711 34.17 7.69 -7.30
CA LEU A 711 34.81 8.44 -8.39
C LEU A 711 34.30 9.87 -8.50
N ALA A 712 33.02 10.08 -8.24
CA ALA A 712 32.37 11.38 -8.29
C ALA A 712 31.13 11.40 -7.39
N THR A 713 30.70 12.58 -7.00
CA THR A 713 29.49 12.82 -6.20
C THR A 713 28.87 14.18 -6.56
N GLY A 714 27.71 14.48 -6.00
CA GLY A 714 26.97 15.72 -6.24
C GLY A 714 25.92 15.61 -7.33
N PHE A 715 25.55 14.39 -7.67
CA PHE A 715 24.41 14.09 -8.54
C PHE A 715 23.12 14.00 -7.73
N TYR A 716 22.02 13.89 -8.44
CA TYR A 716 20.71 13.76 -7.80
C TYR A 716 20.14 12.36 -7.93
N ASN A 717 20.15 11.80 -9.13
CA ASN A 717 19.71 10.43 -9.40
C ASN A 717 20.38 9.96 -10.69
N ILE A 718 21.47 9.22 -10.57
CA ILE A 718 22.24 8.78 -11.72
C ILE A 718 21.94 7.33 -12.11
N SER A 719 21.71 7.12 -13.39
CA SER A 719 21.30 5.86 -13.96
C SER A 719 21.68 5.78 -15.45
N GLY A 720 21.20 4.74 -16.11
CA GLY A 720 21.18 4.66 -17.54
C GLY A 720 22.53 4.80 -18.22
N ALA A 721 23.52 4.03 -17.80
CA ALA A 721 24.90 4.23 -18.23
C ALA A 721 25.28 3.44 -19.48
N ALA A 722 26.25 3.98 -20.22
CA ALA A 722 26.90 3.33 -21.36
C ALA A 722 28.40 3.59 -21.37
N VAL A 723 29.17 2.70 -21.98
CA VAL A 723 30.61 2.85 -22.15
C VAL A 723 30.95 2.86 -23.64
N ASP A 724 31.75 3.85 -24.03
CA ASP A 724 32.20 3.95 -25.43
C ASP A 724 33.36 2.96 -25.75
N ALA A 725 33.75 2.91 -27.02
CA ALA A 725 34.85 2.04 -27.47
C ALA A 725 36.21 2.40 -26.84
N ALA A 726 36.39 3.60 -26.30
CA ALA A 726 37.58 4.03 -25.59
C ALA A 726 37.55 3.66 -24.08
N GLY A 727 36.41 3.14 -23.58
CA GLY A 727 36.22 2.79 -22.19
C GLY A 727 35.76 3.94 -21.30
N GLN A 728 35.33 5.07 -21.89
CA GLN A 728 34.79 6.20 -21.15
C GLN A 728 33.33 5.92 -20.78
N LEU A 729 32.96 6.33 -19.56
CA LEU A 729 31.61 6.13 -19.05
C LEU A 729 30.74 7.36 -19.36
N TYR A 730 29.54 7.08 -19.84
CA TYR A 730 28.46 8.05 -19.98
C TYR A 730 27.28 7.63 -19.13
N PHE A 731 26.61 8.58 -18.48
CA PHE A 731 25.47 8.31 -17.60
C PHE A 731 24.52 9.49 -17.53
N VAL A 732 23.32 9.22 -17.08
CA VAL A 732 22.23 10.19 -16.97
C VAL A 732 22.08 10.63 -15.52
N ASP A 733 21.84 11.92 -15.30
CA ASP A 733 21.17 12.42 -14.12
C ASP A 733 19.74 12.82 -14.52
N ALA A 734 18.77 11.97 -14.18
CA ALA A 734 17.39 12.13 -14.64
C ALA A 734 16.71 13.37 -14.05
N HIS A 735 17.09 13.81 -12.85
CA HIS A 735 16.54 15.03 -12.25
C HIS A 735 16.94 16.30 -13.00
N PHE A 736 18.21 16.40 -13.36
CA PHE A 736 18.73 17.55 -14.10
C PHE A 736 18.60 17.42 -15.62
N HIS A 737 18.04 16.31 -16.13
CA HIS A 737 17.96 15.99 -17.56
C HIS A 737 19.32 16.05 -18.26
N ARG A 738 20.39 15.68 -17.55
CA ARG A 738 21.77 15.82 -18.02
C ARG A 738 22.38 14.49 -18.39
N ILE A 739 23.25 14.53 -19.40
CA ILE A 739 24.12 13.42 -19.74
C ILE A 739 25.55 13.83 -19.40
N TYR A 740 26.18 13.02 -18.56
CA TYR A 740 27.57 13.20 -18.15
C TYR A 740 28.49 12.20 -18.81
N ARG A 741 29.75 12.57 -18.92
CA ARG A 741 30.86 11.69 -19.27
C ARG A 741 31.90 11.73 -18.17
N TRP A 742 32.33 10.56 -17.74
CA TRP A 742 33.48 10.40 -16.82
C TRP A 742 34.59 9.60 -17.47
N SER A 743 35.83 9.97 -17.26
CA SER A 743 36.98 9.19 -17.69
C SER A 743 38.08 9.21 -16.62
N PRO A 744 38.93 8.16 -16.57
CA PRO A 744 40.07 8.12 -15.67
C PRO A 744 41.05 9.31 -15.86
N GLU A 745 41.13 9.83 -17.07
CA GLU A 745 41.97 10.96 -17.40
C GLU A 745 41.47 12.30 -16.85
N SER A 746 40.13 12.50 -16.91
CA SER A 746 39.52 13.73 -16.39
C SER A 746 39.38 13.72 -14.87
N GLN A 747 39.11 12.57 -14.28
CA GLN A 747 38.77 12.36 -12.87
C GLN A 747 37.61 13.23 -12.36
N TYR A 748 36.77 13.72 -13.27
CA TYR A 748 35.51 14.42 -12.96
C TYR A 748 34.50 14.19 -14.06
N ALA A 749 33.23 14.38 -13.74
CA ALA A 749 32.13 14.24 -14.69
C ALA A 749 31.96 15.51 -15.51
N VAL A 750 32.01 15.38 -16.82
CA VAL A 750 31.82 16.48 -17.77
C VAL A 750 30.41 16.40 -18.34
N VAL A 751 29.71 17.52 -18.40
CA VAL A 751 28.38 17.58 -19.06
C VAL A 751 28.55 17.44 -20.57
N VAL A 752 27.91 16.46 -21.16
CA VAL A 752 27.88 16.20 -22.60
C VAL A 752 26.65 16.83 -23.23
N SER A 753 25.52 16.72 -22.56
CA SER A 753 24.25 17.34 -22.99
C SER A 753 23.48 17.83 -21.76
N ASP A 754 22.93 19.03 -21.90
CA ASP A 754 22.01 19.67 -20.94
C ASP A 754 20.68 20.05 -21.64
N ALA A 755 20.39 19.40 -22.75
CA ALA A 755 19.16 19.60 -23.50
C ALA A 755 17.97 18.99 -22.76
N PRO A 756 16.77 19.53 -22.90
CA PRO A 756 15.57 19.05 -22.23
C PRO A 756 15.01 17.75 -22.87
N LEU A 757 15.85 16.73 -22.95
CA LEU A 757 15.53 15.45 -23.58
C LEU A 757 14.83 14.46 -22.63
N ASP A 758 14.79 14.76 -21.34
CA ASP A 758 14.33 13.85 -20.28
C ASP A 758 14.95 12.45 -20.44
N PRO A 759 16.29 12.33 -20.42
CA PRO A 759 16.96 11.08 -20.68
C PRO A 759 16.80 10.13 -19.51
N VAL A 760 16.58 8.85 -19.78
CA VAL A 760 16.45 7.79 -18.75
C VAL A 760 17.44 6.65 -18.95
N ASN A 761 17.95 6.46 -20.17
CA ASN A 761 18.92 5.41 -20.43
C ASN A 761 19.77 5.71 -21.67
N LEU A 762 20.96 5.11 -21.72
CA LEU A 762 21.96 5.31 -22.77
C LEU A 762 22.49 3.98 -23.30
N VAL A 763 22.87 3.96 -24.57
CA VAL A 763 23.64 2.86 -25.18
C VAL A 763 24.43 3.39 -26.38
N PHE A 764 25.58 2.80 -26.68
CA PHE A 764 26.32 3.09 -27.91
C PHE A 764 25.96 2.12 -29.04
N ASP A 765 25.75 2.65 -30.22
CA ASP A 765 25.71 1.84 -31.42
C ASP A 765 27.14 1.54 -31.96
N LYS A 766 27.26 0.73 -33.02
CA LYS A 766 28.54 0.37 -33.61
C LYS A 766 29.22 1.53 -34.33
N ALA A 767 28.47 2.53 -34.74
CA ALA A 767 29.00 3.75 -35.35
C ALA A 767 29.64 4.71 -34.33
N GLY A 768 29.38 4.47 -33.04
CA GLY A 768 29.84 5.32 -31.94
C GLY A 768 28.86 6.44 -31.59
N ASP A 769 27.63 6.34 -32.05
CA ASP A 769 26.57 7.24 -31.65
C ASP A 769 25.99 6.83 -30.32
N LEU A 770 25.75 7.80 -29.44
CA LEU A 770 25.09 7.60 -28.17
C LEU A 770 23.57 7.62 -28.40
N ILE A 771 22.94 6.49 -28.22
CA ILE A 771 21.48 6.37 -28.28
C ILE A 771 20.92 6.73 -26.91
N VAL A 772 20.11 7.77 -26.90
CA VAL A 772 19.48 8.34 -25.70
C VAL A 772 18.01 7.94 -25.68
N VAL A 773 17.60 7.16 -24.69
CA VAL A 773 16.19 6.86 -24.46
C VAL A 773 15.61 7.98 -23.59
N SER A 774 14.49 8.53 -24.01
CA SER A 774 13.83 9.68 -23.39
C SER A 774 12.43 9.32 -22.94
N SER A 775 12.06 9.74 -21.76
CA SER A 775 10.69 9.66 -21.23
C SER A 775 9.85 10.91 -21.50
N GLY A 776 10.43 11.93 -22.13
CA GLY A 776 9.74 13.17 -22.45
C GLY A 776 8.73 13.02 -23.58
N GLY A 777 7.54 13.60 -23.40
CA GLY A 777 6.49 13.59 -24.40
C GLY A 777 5.40 12.55 -24.15
N LYS A 778 4.55 12.36 -25.16
CA LYS A 778 3.41 11.43 -25.09
C LYS A 778 3.81 9.98 -25.32
N ASP A 779 4.89 9.77 -26.01
CA ASP A 779 5.39 8.46 -26.41
C ASP A 779 6.86 8.36 -26.04
N LEU A 780 7.29 7.18 -25.67
CA LEU A 780 8.69 6.91 -25.46
C LEU A 780 9.48 7.20 -26.74
N THR A 781 10.54 7.95 -26.63
CA THR A 781 11.33 8.40 -27.77
C THR A 781 12.80 8.03 -27.56
N ALA A 782 13.51 7.75 -28.61
CA ALA A 782 14.96 7.61 -28.59
C ALA A 782 15.63 8.60 -29.57
N TYR A 783 16.80 9.06 -29.19
CA TYR A 783 17.59 9.97 -30.03
C TYR A 783 18.99 9.37 -30.26
N ALA A 784 19.57 9.62 -31.41
CA ALA A 784 21.00 9.40 -31.62
C ALA A 784 21.75 10.72 -31.47
N LEU A 785 22.82 10.69 -30.70
CA LEU A 785 23.67 11.84 -30.38
C LEU A 785 25.13 11.50 -30.67
N HIS A 786 25.85 12.34 -31.38
CA HIS A 786 27.28 12.23 -31.56
C HIS A 786 28.01 12.91 -30.35
N PRO A 787 28.45 12.18 -29.33
CA PRO A 787 28.91 12.80 -28.08
C PRO A 787 30.20 13.60 -28.21
N ASN A 788 30.97 13.37 -29.26
CA ASN A 788 32.22 14.04 -29.54
C ASN A 788 32.08 15.19 -30.56
N ALA A 789 30.87 15.49 -31.02
CA ALA A 789 30.66 16.64 -31.92
C ALA A 789 30.85 17.97 -31.18
N THR A 790 31.17 19.02 -31.91
CA THR A 790 31.38 20.37 -31.31
C THR A 790 30.07 20.89 -30.69
N ASN A 791 28.94 20.52 -31.23
CA ASN A 791 27.62 20.82 -30.70
C ASN A 791 26.76 19.57 -30.84
N PRO A 792 26.81 18.65 -29.90
CA PRO A 792 26.12 17.35 -29.99
C PRO A 792 24.59 17.52 -30.13
N GLU A 793 24.03 18.49 -29.45
CA GLU A 793 22.57 18.73 -29.42
C GLU A 793 22.02 19.23 -30.74
N ALA A 794 22.82 19.95 -31.54
CA ALA A 794 22.41 20.43 -32.84
C ALA A 794 22.32 19.33 -33.91
N GLN A 795 22.78 18.13 -33.62
CA GLN A 795 22.86 16.99 -34.53
C GLN A 795 22.02 15.79 -34.08
N LEU A 796 21.04 16.03 -33.19
CA LEU A 796 20.16 14.98 -32.73
C LEU A 796 19.32 14.39 -33.86
N THR A 797 19.33 13.07 -33.94
CA THR A 797 18.43 12.31 -34.85
C THR A 797 17.39 11.60 -34.01
N VAL A 798 16.09 11.89 -34.27
CA VAL A 798 14.99 11.20 -33.60
C VAL A 798 14.89 9.78 -34.14
N LEU A 799 14.90 8.80 -33.27
CA LEU A 799 14.68 7.41 -33.61
C LEU A 799 13.22 7.04 -33.28
N HIS A 800 12.58 6.35 -34.20
CA HIS A 800 11.25 5.83 -33.95
C HIS A 800 11.34 4.47 -33.27
N LEU A 801 10.58 4.32 -32.19
CA LEU A 801 10.34 3.00 -31.60
C LEU A 801 9.45 2.22 -32.56
N GLU A 802 9.88 1.04 -32.95
CA GLU A 802 9.04 0.15 -33.74
C GLU A 802 7.94 -0.43 -32.87
N PRO A 803 6.65 -0.16 -33.12
CA PRO A 803 5.56 -0.75 -32.39
C PRO A 803 5.57 -2.28 -32.58
N ALA A 804 5.33 -3.01 -31.53
CA ALA A 804 5.25 -4.47 -31.54
C ALA A 804 4.18 -5.02 -32.53
N ALA A 805 3.20 -4.18 -32.91
CA ALA A 805 2.10 -4.54 -33.79
C ALA A 805 2.48 -4.82 -35.25
N GLU A 806 3.67 -4.44 -35.68
CA GLU A 806 4.06 -4.52 -37.10
C GLU A 806 4.68 -5.86 -37.54
N ARG A 807 4.92 -6.78 -36.60
CA ARG A 807 5.40 -8.14 -36.97
C ARG A 807 4.26 -9.15 -36.98
N PRO A 808 4.07 -9.85 -38.10
CA PRO A 808 3.04 -10.90 -38.18
C PRO A 808 3.20 -11.98 -37.10
N GLY A 809 2.13 -12.24 -36.38
CA GLY A 809 2.06 -13.33 -35.40
C GLY A 809 2.30 -12.95 -33.94
N LEU A 810 2.62 -11.71 -33.62
CA LEU A 810 2.72 -11.24 -32.25
C LEU A 810 1.52 -10.35 -31.88
N THR A 811 0.78 -10.77 -30.88
CA THR A 811 -0.22 -9.90 -30.26
C THR A 811 0.53 -9.01 -29.28
N PRO A 812 0.48 -7.68 -29.44
CA PRO A 812 1.13 -6.80 -28.47
C PRO A 812 0.49 -6.99 -27.09
N ALA A 813 1.30 -7.19 -26.08
CA ALA A 813 0.85 -6.95 -24.74
C ALA A 813 0.72 -5.45 -24.61
N LEU A 814 -0.45 -5.01 -24.23
CA LEU A 814 -0.67 -3.60 -24.01
C LEU A 814 0.01 -3.20 -22.71
N PRO A 815 0.65 -2.04 -22.64
CA PRO A 815 1.24 -1.56 -21.40
C PRO A 815 0.17 -1.45 -20.34
N VAL A 816 0.52 -1.84 -19.15
CA VAL A 816 -0.33 -1.74 -17.99
C VAL A 816 0.01 -0.48 -17.25
N ASP A 817 -1.02 0.17 -16.80
CA ASP A 817 -0.89 1.22 -15.84
C ASP A 817 -0.91 0.64 -14.43
N TYR A 818 0.25 0.53 -13.80
CA TYR A 818 0.33 0.24 -12.37
C TYR A 818 0.37 1.46 -11.51
N TRP A 819 -0.05 2.55 -12.06
CA TRP A 819 0.17 3.76 -11.42
C TRP A 819 -0.61 3.95 -10.17
N PHE A 820 -1.82 3.56 -10.08
CA PHE A 820 -2.55 3.86 -8.90
C PHE A 820 -2.87 2.68 -8.06
N ASN A 821 -3.51 1.74 -8.59
CA ASN A 821 -3.89 0.51 -7.90
C ASN A 821 -4.46 -0.47 -8.93
N GLY A 822 -4.71 -1.68 -8.47
CA GLY A 822 -5.29 -2.73 -9.30
C GLY A 822 -6.61 -2.36 -9.94
N ASP A 823 -7.36 -1.47 -9.33
CA ASP A 823 -8.64 -1.05 -9.86
C ASP A 823 -8.53 -0.25 -11.14
N PHE A 824 -7.57 0.60 -11.21
CA PHE A 824 -7.34 1.38 -12.41
C PHE A 824 -6.85 0.49 -13.55
N ALA A 825 -5.95 -0.41 -13.28
CA ALA A 825 -5.50 -1.41 -14.24
C ALA A 825 -6.65 -2.33 -14.69
N GLU A 826 -7.51 -2.76 -13.80
CA GLU A 826 -8.70 -3.54 -14.14
C GLU A 826 -9.73 -2.73 -14.95
N THR A 827 -9.90 -1.46 -14.62
CA THR A 827 -10.78 -0.57 -15.37
C THR A 827 -10.29 -0.42 -16.80
N LEU A 828 -9.02 -0.21 -16.98
CA LEU A 828 -8.42 -0.16 -18.31
C LEU A 828 -8.51 -1.50 -19.03
N SER A 829 -8.27 -2.60 -18.34
CA SER A 829 -8.33 -3.95 -18.92
C SER A 829 -9.74 -4.35 -19.36
N ALA A 830 -10.77 -3.75 -18.79
CA ALA A 830 -12.15 -4.03 -19.17
C ALA A 830 -12.61 -3.25 -20.42
N THR A 831 -12.03 -2.09 -20.68
CA THR A 831 -12.35 -1.29 -21.86
C THR A 831 -11.47 -1.60 -23.05
N GLN A 832 -10.25 -1.95 -22.76
CA GLN A 832 -9.23 -2.32 -23.72
C GLN A 832 -8.45 -3.45 -23.07
N PRO A 833 -8.13 -4.54 -23.71
CA PRO A 833 -7.51 -5.70 -23.05
C PRO A 833 -6.08 -5.38 -22.55
N TYR A 834 -5.97 -4.36 -21.72
CA TYR A 834 -4.76 -4.08 -20.98
C TYR A 834 -4.63 -5.13 -19.92
N THR A 835 -3.60 -5.92 -20.01
CA THR A 835 -3.20 -6.85 -18.99
C THR A 835 -1.77 -6.53 -18.67
N TYR A 836 -1.49 -6.35 -17.37
CA TYR A 836 -0.10 -6.47 -16.94
C TYR A 836 0.34 -7.89 -17.32
N THR A 837 1.43 -7.95 -18.04
CA THR A 837 2.04 -9.22 -18.38
C THR A 837 3.40 -9.23 -17.72
N SER A 838 3.61 -10.11 -16.75
CA SER A 838 4.93 -10.28 -16.14
C SER A 838 5.98 -10.53 -17.21
N LEU A 839 7.24 -10.25 -16.96
CA LEU A 839 8.32 -10.58 -17.88
C LEU A 839 8.25 -12.06 -18.29
N GLN A 840 7.99 -12.96 -17.35
CA GLN A 840 7.82 -14.37 -17.66
C GLN A 840 6.67 -14.61 -18.63
N GLN A 841 5.50 -14.03 -18.39
CA GLN A 841 4.35 -14.21 -19.29
C GLN A 841 4.59 -13.57 -20.66
N MET A 842 5.27 -12.43 -20.70
CA MET A 842 5.67 -11.81 -21.96
C MET A 842 6.54 -12.75 -22.76
N PHE A 843 7.49 -13.35 -22.12
CA PHE A 843 8.40 -14.31 -22.75
C PHE A 843 7.68 -15.57 -23.22
N GLU A 844 6.86 -16.16 -22.35
CA GLU A 844 6.09 -17.38 -22.65
C GLU A 844 5.08 -17.17 -23.79
N LYS A 845 4.48 -15.99 -23.85
CA LYS A 845 3.56 -15.63 -24.96
C LYS A 845 4.28 -15.25 -26.25
N GLY A 846 5.60 -15.26 -26.28
CA GLY A 846 6.38 -14.81 -27.43
C GLY A 846 6.25 -13.31 -27.71
N LEU A 847 5.76 -12.57 -26.73
CA LEU A 847 5.58 -11.12 -26.86
C LEU A 847 6.91 -10.38 -26.81
N GLY A 848 7.94 -11.07 -26.27
CA GLY A 848 9.32 -10.63 -26.29
C GLY A 848 9.50 -9.19 -25.85
N THR A 849 10.64 -8.69 -26.20
CA THR A 849 11.02 -7.32 -25.90
C THR A 849 10.24 -6.22 -26.63
N ARG A 850 9.34 -6.62 -27.52
CA ARG A 850 8.56 -5.66 -28.25
C ARG A 850 7.49 -4.95 -27.49
N THR A 851 7.08 -5.55 -26.37
CA THR A 851 6.05 -4.94 -25.53
C THR A 851 6.63 -4.05 -24.44
N THR A 852 7.89 -4.27 -24.11
CA THR A 852 8.59 -3.33 -23.26
C THR A 852 9.04 -2.15 -24.07
N PHE A 853 10.01 -2.23 -24.76
CA PHE A 853 10.42 -1.54 -25.98
C PHE A 853 11.70 -2.19 -26.47
N GLN A 854 11.79 -2.28 -27.73
CA GLN A 854 13.07 -2.47 -28.39
C GLN A 854 13.22 -1.35 -29.39
N PHE A 855 14.42 -0.92 -29.62
CA PHE A 855 14.67 0.00 -30.67
C PHE A 855 15.88 -0.47 -31.47
N VAL A 856 15.83 -0.12 -32.76
CA VAL A 856 16.88 -0.43 -33.69
C VAL A 856 17.63 0.84 -33.95
N SER A 857 18.91 0.85 -33.67
CA SER A 857 19.76 1.98 -33.96
C SER A 857 19.96 2.16 -35.47
N PRO A 858 20.48 3.30 -35.96
CA PRO A 858 20.77 3.53 -37.36
C PRO A 858 21.67 2.47 -38.00
N ASP A 859 22.50 1.81 -37.22
CA ASP A 859 23.35 0.71 -37.65
C ASP A 859 22.70 -0.69 -37.61
N ASN A 860 21.39 -0.74 -37.40
CA ASN A 860 20.58 -1.95 -37.19
C ASN A 860 20.93 -2.79 -35.95
N SER A 861 21.58 -2.23 -34.94
CA SER A 861 21.73 -2.90 -33.66
C SER A 861 20.40 -2.89 -32.91
N LEU A 862 20.07 -4.02 -32.29
CA LEU A 862 18.86 -4.21 -31.49
C LEU A 862 19.20 -4.02 -30.00
N PHE A 863 18.50 -3.14 -29.33
CA PHE A 863 18.64 -2.87 -27.90
C PHE A 863 17.41 -3.28 -27.13
N ILE A 864 17.62 -3.95 -26.02
CA ILE A 864 16.59 -4.55 -25.17
C ILE A 864 16.85 -4.08 -23.75
N PRO A 865 15.84 -3.54 -23.04
CA PRO A 865 16.02 -3.17 -21.65
C PRO A 865 16.25 -4.42 -20.79
N ALA A 866 17.12 -4.30 -19.81
CA ALA A 866 17.40 -5.36 -18.85
C ALA A 866 16.34 -5.43 -17.75
N ASN A 867 15.53 -4.40 -17.62
CA ASN A 867 14.54 -4.22 -16.58
C ASN A 867 13.11 -4.04 -17.09
N ALA A 868 12.23 -3.86 -16.14
CA ALA A 868 10.79 -3.86 -16.18
C ALA A 868 10.11 -3.29 -17.43
N PRO A 869 8.88 -3.73 -17.71
CA PRO A 869 8.06 -3.18 -18.77
C PRO A 869 7.76 -1.69 -18.51
N ILE A 870 7.59 -0.96 -19.58
CA ILE A 870 7.16 0.42 -19.54
C ILE A 870 5.71 0.47 -19.10
N VAL A 871 5.43 1.36 -18.18
CA VAL A 871 4.09 1.65 -17.72
C VAL A 871 3.60 2.93 -18.40
N GLN A 872 2.44 2.83 -19.02
CA GLN A 872 1.72 3.97 -19.58
C GLN A 872 0.34 4.03 -18.97
N GLY A 873 -0.08 5.18 -18.47
CA GLY A 873 -1.41 5.32 -17.92
C GLY A 873 -1.88 6.77 -17.80
N GLU A 874 -3.13 6.93 -17.46
CA GLU A 874 -3.67 8.22 -17.04
C GLU A 874 -3.69 8.29 -15.53
N SER A 875 -3.19 9.39 -14.98
CA SER A 875 -3.29 9.61 -13.54
C SER A 875 -4.76 9.70 -13.12
N TYR A 876 -5.03 9.42 -11.86
CA TYR A 876 -6.33 9.63 -11.24
C TYR A 876 -6.91 11.02 -11.53
N PHE A 877 -6.05 12.02 -11.72
CA PHE A 877 -6.42 13.39 -12.05
C PHE A 877 -6.54 13.64 -13.57
N GLY A 878 -6.43 12.62 -14.40
CA GLY A 878 -6.56 12.71 -15.86
C GLY A 878 -5.35 13.33 -16.55
N THR A 879 -4.19 13.37 -15.91
CA THR A 879 -2.92 13.68 -16.55
C THR A 879 -2.34 12.42 -17.16
N LYS A 880 -1.95 12.48 -18.41
CA LYS A 880 -1.22 11.37 -19.03
C LYS A 880 0.16 11.25 -18.39
N TRP A 881 0.50 10.07 -17.99
CA TRP A 881 1.82 9.76 -17.47
C TRP A 881 2.80 9.61 -18.62
N ALA A 882 3.95 10.20 -18.45
CA ALA A 882 5.12 9.72 -19.14
C ALA A 882 5.42 8.29 -18.63
N PRO A 883 5.82 7.36 -19.51
CA PRO A 883 6.19 6.04 -19.08
C PRO A 883 7.29 6.16 -18.04
N VAL A 884 7.06 5.56 -16.87
CA VAL A 884 8.11 5.40 -15.89
C VAL A 884 8.97 4.24 -16.35
N LEU A 885 10.18 4.56 -16.75
CA LEU A 885 11.14 3.57 -17.14
C LEU A 885 12.04 3.29 -15.93
N GLU A 886 11.77 2.22 -15.24
CA GLU A 886 12.72 1.64 -14.30
C GLU A 886 13.65 0.67 -15.05
N ALA A 887 14.12 1.08 -16.20
CA ALA A 887 15.04 0.28 -16.98
C ALA A 887 16.43 0.85 -16.83
N TYR A 888 17.09 0.42 -15.80
CA TYR A 888 18.52 0.65 -15.65
C TYR A 888 19.26 -0.41 -16.45
N GLY A 889 20.15 -0.02 -17.31
CA GLY A 889 20.96 -0.93 -18.11
C GLY A 889 20.29 -1.49 -19.35
N LEU A 890 20.68 -1.00 -20.50
CA LEU A 890 20.37 -1.58 -21.78
C LEU A 890 21.41 -2.66 -22.12
N VAL A 891 20.96 -3.88 -22.36
CA VAL A 891 21.82 -4.98 -22.73
C VAL A 891 21.66 -5.26 -24.23
N LYS A 892 22.76 -5.27 -24.93
CA LYS A 892 22.78 -5.70 -26.33
C LYS A 892 22.61 -7.20 -26.41
N GLY A 893 21.51 -7.63 -27.00
CA GLY A 893 21.29 -9.03 -27.26
C GLY A 893 22.20 -9.55 -28.37
N THR A 894 22.83 -10.72 -28.18
CA THR A 894 23.58 -11.43 -29.22
C THR A 894 22.87 -12.72 -29.56
N GLU A 895 22.57 -12.91 -30.85
CA GLU A 895 21.89 -14.09 -31.34
C GLU A 895 22.58 -15.38 -30.85
N GLY A 896 21.78 -16.32 -30.35
CA GLY A 896 22.26 -17.61 -29.88
C GLY A 896 23.03 -17.62 -28.57
N LYS A 897 23.16 -16.46 -27.88
CA LYS A 897 23.78 -16.37 -26.56
C LYS A 897 22.75 -16.15 -25.48
N PRO A 898 23.03 -16.55 -24.23
CA PRO A 898 22.14 -16.26 -23.11
C PRO A 898 21.87 -14.76 -22.96
N PHE A 899 20.60 -14.44 -22.81
CA PHE A 899 20.11 -13.12 -22.45
C PHE A 899 19.57 -13.17 -21.03
N TYR A 900 19.84 -12.18 -20.24
CA TYR A 900 19.31 -12.04 -18.88
C TYR A 900 18.48 -10.77 -18.77
N ALA A 901 17.36 -10.86 -18.07
CA ALA A 901 16.52 -9.73 -17.71
C ALA A 901 16.15 -9.82 -16.23
N THR A 902 16.20 -8.72 -15.54
CA THR A 902 15.85 -8.65 -14.13
C THR A 902 14.68 -7.72 -13.91
N ASN A 903 13.88 -7.99 -12.88
CA ASN A 903 12.77 -7.14 -12.49
C ASN A 903 12.66 -7.16 -10.97
N GLU A 904 12.89 -6.00 -10.34
CA GLU A 904 12.83 -5.89 -8.89
C GLU A 904 11.41 -6.11 -8.37
N ALA A 905 10.40 -5.56 -9.04
CA ALA A 905 9.01 -5.73 -8.64
C ALA A 905 8.54 -7.21 -8.69
N GLU A 906 9.00 -7.97 -9.67
CA GLU A 906 8.75 -9.41 -9.75
C GLU A 906 9.66 -10.22 -8.83
N GLN A 907 10.69 -9.62 -8.26
CA GLN A 907 11.71 -10.27 -7.46
C GLN A 907 12.38 -11.45 -8.18
N ARG A 908 12.58 -11.31 -9.50
CA ARG A 908 13.10 -12.37 -10.36
C ARG A 908 14.08 -11.88 -11.41
N THR A 909 15.07 -12.72 -11.69
CA THR A 909 15.94 -12.57 -12.85
C THR A 909 15.71 -13.76 -13.77
N TYR A 910 15.51 -13.49 -15.04
CA TYR A 910 15.22 -14.48 -16.08
C TYR A 910 16.43 -14.70 -16.99
N ARG A 911 16.49 -15.88 -17.56
CA ARG A 911 17.45 -16.26 -18.60
C ARG A 911 16.71 -16.76 -19.82
N GLY A 912 17.09 -16.30 -21.00
CA GLY A 912 16.55 -16.75 -22.29
C GLY A 912 17.59 -16.72 -23.39
N LEU A 913 17.15 -16.99 -24.61
CA LEU A 913 17.96 -16.86 -25.84
C LEU A 913 17.28 -15.87 -26.77
N LEU A 914 18.09 -14.99 -27.37
CA LEU A 914 17.63 -14.08 -28.42
C LEU A 914 17.66 -14.83 -29.77
N ASN A 915 16.52 -14.84 -30.46
CA ASN A 915 16.39 -15.40 -31.80
C ASN A 915 16.71 -14.35 -32.88
N PRO A 916 16.97 -14.76 -34.14
CA PRO A 916 17.28 -13.83 -35.22
C PRO A 916 16.20 -12.81 -35.54
N ASP A 917 14.96 -13.15 -35.26
CA ASP A 917 13.80 -12.25 -35.46
C ASP A 917 13.57 -11.29 -34.29
N GLY A 918 14.47 -11.27 -33.29
CA GLY A 918 14.36 -10.46 -32.09
C GLY A 918 13.42 -11.01 -31.03
N SER A 919 12.81 -12.17 -31.23
CA SER A 919 12.04 -12.85 -30.20
C SER A 919 12.95 -13.55 -29.18
N LEU A 920 12.43 -13.80 -27.98
CA LEU A 920 13.13 -14.55 -26.95
C LEU A 920 12.56 -15.97 -26.87
N SER A 921 13.44 -16.93 -26.63
CA SER A 921 13.09 -18.33 -26.46
C SER A 921 13.82 -18.94 -25.26
N GLN A 922 13.40 -20.16 -24.86
CA GLN A 922 13.98 -20.90 -23.74
C GLN A 922 14.06 -20.11 -22.44
N ILE A 923 13.00 -19.36 -22.16
CA ILE A 923 12.96 -18.48 -20.98
C ILE A 923 12.70 -19.30 -19.75
N THR A 924 13.54 -19.11 -18.77
CA THR A 924 13.45 -19.75 -17.46
C THR A 924 13.84 -18.75 -16.38
N THR A 925 13.32 -18.93 -15.18
CA THR A 925 13.85 -18.23 -14.02
C THR A 925 15.31 -18.63 -13.82
N PHE A 926 16.17 -17.63 -13.75
CA PHE A 926 17.58 -17.82 -13.44
C PHE A 926 17.79 -17.84 -11.93
N VAL A 927 17.30 -16.81 -11.24
CA VAL A 927 17.30 -16.74 -9.77
C VAL A 927 16.02 -16.05 -9.29
N GLU A 928 15.53 -16.46 -8.12
CA GLU A 928 14.42 -15.84 -7.40
C GLU A 928 14.94 -14.61 -6.63
N GLN A 929 15.56 -13.71 -7.34
CA GLN A 929 15.98 -12.40 -6.90
C GLN A 929 15.91 -11.46 -8.08
N GLY A 930 15.17 -10.39 -7.95
CA GLY A 930 15.12 -9.28 -8.88
C GLY A 930 16.07 -8.17 -8.48
N GLY A 931 16.37 -7.31 -9.41
CA GLY A 931 17.22 -6.17 -9.19
C GLY A 931 16.93 -5.05 -10.17
N GLU A 932 17.64 -3.95 -10.01
CA GLU A 932 17.47 -2.76 -10.82
C GLU A 932 18.33 -2.80 -12.10
N SER A 933 19.48 -3.46 -12.06
CA SER A 933 20.37 -3.61 -13.21
C SER A 933 21.21 -4.88 -13.11
N LEU A 934 21.79 -5.30 -14.22
CA LEU A 934 22.69 -6.45 -14.28
C LEU A 934 23.82 -6.26 -15.28
N ALA A 935 24.94 -6.91 -15.01
CA ALA A 935 26.09 -6.98 -15.91
C ALA A 935 26.68 -8.40 -15.94
N GLN A 936 27.43 -8.73 -16.97
CA GLN A 936 28.11 -10.02 -17.08
C GLN A 936 29.61 -9.86 -17.26
N ASP A 937 30.38 -10.77 -16.65
CA ASP A 937 31.80 -10.93 -16.96
C ASP A 937 32.06 -11.96 -18.06
N ALA A 938 33.31 -12.09 -18.46
CA ALA A 938 33.74 -12.97 -19.52
C ALA A 938 33.60 -14.47 -19.18
N ASP A 939 33.53 -14.83 -17.90
CA ASP A 939 33.25 -16.19 -17.43
C ASP A 939 31.75 -16.50 -17.40
N GLY A 940 30.91 -15.51 -17.73
CA GLY A 940 29.46 -15.62 -17.74
C GLY A 940 28.83 -15.46 -16.36
N ASN A 941 29.57 -15.00 -15.36
CA ASN A 941 28.96 -14.66 -14.08
C ASN A 941 28.07 -13.42 -14.23
N VAL A 942 26.93 -13.44 -13.54
CA VAL A 942 25.94 -12.38 -13.58
C VAL A 942 26.04 -11.57 -12.31
N TYR A 943 26.32 -10.29 -12.47
CA TYR A 943 26.33 -9.28 -11.41
C TYR A 943 24.94 -8.64 -11.39
N LEU A 944 24.30 -8.63 -10.26
CA LEU A 944 22.93 -8.14 -10.06
C LEU A 944 22.90 -7.03 -9.02
N ALA A 945 22.48 -5.85 -9.42
CA ALA A 945 22.25 -4.73 -8.49
C ALA A 945 20.87 -4.87 -7.84
N ALA A 946 20.86 -5.25 -6.57
CA ALA A 946 19.66 -5.47 -5.79
C ALA A 946 19.91 -5.04 -4.32
N GLY A 947 20.01 -3.74 -4.10
CA GLY A 947 20.43 -3.17 -2.82
C GLY A 947 21.94 -3.19 -2.61
N GLN A 948 22.59 -4.27 -3.04
CA GLN A 948 24.04 -4.47 -3.15
C GLN A 948 24.30 -5.15 -4.49
N ILE A 949 25.56 -5.49 -4.78
CA ILE A 949 25.89 -6.29 -5.97
C ILE A 949 25.98 -7.75 -5.58
N TYR A 950 25.07 -8.58 -6.05
CA TYR A 950 25.11 -10.02 -5.91
C TYR A 950 25.72 -10.64 -7.16
N VAL A 951 26.62 -11.59 -6.98
CA VAL A 951 27.31 -12.24 -8.12
C VAL A 951 26.92 -13.72 -8.19
N TYR A 952 26.33 -14.11 -9.30
CA TYR A 952 25.90 -15.47 -9.56
C TYR A 952 26.73 -16.11 -10.67
N SER A 953 27.08 -17.39 -10.50
CA SER A 953 27.67 -18.16 -11.59
C SER A 953 26.64 -18.42 -12.72
N PRO A 954 27.07 -18.83 -13.93
CA PRO A 954 26.16 -19.19 -15.03
C PRO A 954 25.13 -20.28 -14.68
N ASN A 955 25.36 -21.03 -13.60
CA ASN A 955 24.49 -22.07 -13.09
C ASN A 955 23.63 -21.59 -11.90
N ALA A 956 23.41 -20.30 -11.78
CA ALA A 956 22.57 -19.69 -10.74
C ALA A 956 23.08 -19.90 -9.28
N LYS A 957 24.35 -20.26 -9.10
CA LYS A 957 24.92 -20.37 -7.77
C LYS A 957 25.45 -19.01 -7.32
N LEU A 958 25.01 -18.52 -6.17
CA LEU A 958 25.54 -17.31 -5.55
C LEU A 958 27.03 -17.53 -5.22
N LEU A 959 27.89 -16.66 -5.73
CA LEU A 959 29.32 -16.63 -5.49
C LEU A 959 29.70 -15.71 -4.34
N GLY A 960 28.87 -14.70 -4.08
CA GLY A 960 29.01 -13.71 -3.01
C GLY A 960 28.42 -12.37 -3.40
N SER A 961 28.72 -11.34 -2.59
CA SER A 961 28.27 -9.97 -2.83
C SER A 961 29.44 -8.98 -2.75
N ILE A 962 29.23 -7.81 -3.35
CA ILE A 962 30.13 -6.64 -3.25
C ILE A 962 29.33 -5.52 -2.57
N ASP A 963 29.81 -5.08 -1.42
CA ASP A 963 29.17 -3.99 -0.69
C ASP A 963 29.46 -2.65 -1.37
N VAL A 964 28.41 -1.85 -1.55
CA VAL A 964 28.49 -0.49 -2.09
C VAL A 964 28.01 0.48 -1.00
N PRO A 965 28.68 1.63 -0.80
CA PRO A 965 28.27 2.59 0.24
C PRO A 965 26.87 3.16 0.08
N GLU A 966 26.41 3.36 -1.16
CA GLU A 966 25.03 3.75 -1.51
C GLU A 966 24.37 2.63 -2.32
N ARG A 967 23.04 2.55 -2.31
CA ARG A 967 22.26 1.59 -3.11
C ARG A 967 22.61 1.78 -4.61
N PRO A 968 23.09 0.75 -5.30
CA PRO A 968 23.39 0.85 -6.72
C PRO A 968 22.10 0.64 -7.55
N HIS A 969 21.82 1.56 -8.46
CA HIS A 969 20.69 1.48 -9.38
C HIS A 969 21.08 0.98 -10.77
N ASP A 970 22.30 1.28 -11.20
CA ASP A 970 22.81 0.78 -12.48
C ASP A 970 24.26 0.33 -12.37
N ILE A 971 24.60 -0.72 -13.11
CA ILE A 971 25.94 -1.28 -13.10
C ILE A 971 26.38 -1.70 -14.50
N LEU A 972 27.61 -1.44 -14.82
CA LEU A 972 28.18 -1.88 -16.08
C LEU A 972 29.70 -2.01 -16.04
N PHE A 973 30.21 -2.88 -16.86
CA PHE A 973 31.65 -3.03 -17.04
C PHE A 973 32.20 -2.01 -18.04
N GLY A 974 33.32 -1.38 -17.70
CA GLY A 974 34.01 -0.42 -18.56
C GLY A 974 35.51 -0.29 -18.29
N GLY A 975 36.07 0.81 -18.72
CA GLY A 975 37.52 0.99 -18.78
C GLY A 975 38.15 0.25 -19.98
N LYS A 976 39.40 0.61 -20.34
CA LYS A 976 40.10 0.06 -21.51
C LYS A 976 40.25 -1.48 -21.51
N ASP A 977 40.44 -2.05 -20.33
CA ASP A 977 40.56 -3.50 -20.13
C ASP A 977 39.26 -4.17 -19.71
N ARG A 978 38.16 -3.41 -19.58
CA ARG A 978 36.83 -3.86 -19.17
C ARG A 978 36.79 -4.55 -17.81
N ARG A 979 37.74 -4.28 -16.93
CA ARG A 979 37.79 -4.84 -15.57
C ARG A 979 37.29 -3.87 -14.51
N THR A 980 36.84 -2.70 -14.90
CA THR A 980 36.19 -1.75 -13.99
C THR A 980 34.70 -1.97 -14.03
N LEU A 981 34.11 -2.39 -12.91
CA LEU A 981 32.68 -2.39 -12.71
C LEU A 981 32.31 -1.02 -12.15
N TYR A 982 31.60 -0.22 -12.93
CA TYR A 982 31.02 1.05 -12.51
C TYR A 982 29.70 0.80 -11.81
N LEU A 983 29.43 1.54 -10.75
CA LEU A 983 28.28 1.41 -9.88
C LEU A 983 27.65 2.79 -9.73
N LEU A 984 26.48 2.97 -10.29
CA LEU A 984 25.73 4.22 -10.25
C LEU A 984 24.73 4.14 -9.11
N SER A 985 24.80 5.09 -8.21
CA SER A 985 23.90 5.25 -7.08
C SER A 985 23.15 6.58 -7.19
N ASP A 986 22.33 6.95 -6.23
CA ASP A 986 21.55 8.20 -6.32
C ASP A 986 22.43 9.44 -6.45
N HIS A 987 23.43 9.54 -5.57
CA HIS A 987 24.23 10.77 -5.44
C HIS A 987 25.68 10.63 -5.85
N SER A 988 26.14 9.40 -6.06
CA SER A 988 27.54 9.13 -6.30
C SER A 988 27.79 8.06 -7.35
N LEU A 989 28.86 8.22 -8.08
CA LEU A 989 29.43 7.23 -8.98
C LEU A 989 30.55 6.50 -8.24
N TYR A 990 30.44 5.17 -8.15
CA TYR A 990 31.49 4.30 -7.62
C TYR A 990 32.08 3.40 -8.70
N ALA A 991 33.21 2.79 -8.40
CA ALA A 991 33.82 1.76 -9.22
C ALA A 991 34.57 0.74 -8.37
N VAL A 992 34.70 -0.47 -8.89
CA VAL A 992 35.51 -1.51 -8.32
C VAL A 992 36.20 -2.32 -9.42
N ARG A 993 37.46 -2.71 -9.17
CA ARG A 993 38.20 -3.58 -10.10
C ARG A 993 37.85 -5.04 -9.89
N THR A 994 37.53 -5.74 -10.96
CA THR A 994 37.18 -7.17 -10.95
C THR A 994 38.27 -8.04 -11.56
N PRO A 995 38.42 -9.30 -11.11
CA PRO A 995 39.42 -10.22 -11.64
C PRO A 995 39.22 -10.58 -13.10
N GLN A 996 37.94 -10.61 -13.55
CA GLN A 996 37.54 -10.91 -14.91
C GLN A 996 37.06 -9.65 -15.62
N PRO A 997 37.32 -9.50 -16.91
CA PRO A 997 36.75 -8.42 -17.69
C PRO A 997 35.25 -8.65 -17.93
N GLY A 998 34.50 -7.59 -18.10
CA GLY A 998 33.13 -7.68 -18.58
C GLY A 998 33.03 -8.24 -20.01
N THR A 999 31.86 -8.77 -20.36
CA THR A 999 31.56 -9.13 -21.75
C THR A 999 31.70 -7.94 -22.68
N PRO A 1000 32.09 -8.11 -23.93
CA PRO A 1000 32.07 -7.03 -24.91
C PRO A 1000 30.65 -6.42 -25.01
N PRO A 1001 30.56 -5.07 -25.14
CA PRO A 1001 29.30 -4.39 -25.31
C PRO A 1001 28.59 -4.80 -26.61
#